data_a793b858c7bbf90978f6a3aa0f548c4a
#
_entry.id   a793b858c7bbf90978f6a3aa0f548c4a
#
_cell.length_a   1.000
_cell.length_b   1.000
_cell.length_c   1.000
_cell.angle_alpha   90.00
_cell.angle_beta   90.00
_cell.angle_gamma   90.00
#
_symmetry.space_group_name_H-M   'P 1'
#
loop_
_entity.id
_entity.type
_entity.pdbx_description
1 polymer ?
#
loop_
_entity_poly.entity_id
_entity_poly.type
_entity_poly.pdbx_seq_one_letter_code
_entity_poly.pdbx_strand_id
1 'polypeptide(L)'
;KYKDKNYIETSMFNYYIENNLFSSIGKIKIIDAKKNKYYFKELHVDTKKKEIIGSSVSVVLDQSTFGVSKESDPRFVSNDIFLSKNKSELSKGVFTICKKRDGKCPPWSLKAKKIKHDLIKKTIYYDHAILKVYDVPIFYFPKFFHPDPTVKRQSGLLTPFLTNSTTVGTGIEVPYFWAISDSKDMTFTPKTYTKENILFLNEYRQAFRNGFLTLDTSYTEGYKDTTATKTSGSRNHLFANLDLNFSESELFDKNLSIKVQTTSNRTYFRVHDIDTALVDSDNTNLESEIKYNFSKDDMYFGVNANVYENLGVKNSSDRYEFIFPNINLGKTFFTEKFGIVDFKSNAFYSNFETNKHKAFLTNDIIWNPYSYISNNGFVNTIEGMIRNTNYETKKTNEYKDDKTVNELNGVISYKSSLPLIKKNMNFSNLFSPIMMLRYSPGHMRNLREKDVYLNSTNLYSLNKTSEIEDGISAILGFDYKINEKKDLQEREKFALSLGQVFRNKKNKDIPTKSSLDQKMSDIVGEINYNFAEIGSIDYKFSLDHNINDLNYNEISTKLNFGKVEFNLDYLEQQNHIGDEHYASSGVTLNFNDNNMLNFSTKKNFKTDSTELYDLSYQYAIDCLTAGMRYRREFYQDVDDLEPKDSLMFTITFVPFTSVNSPNIKQW
;
A
#
# COMPACT_ATOMS: atom_id res chain seq x y z
N LYS A 1 -31.72 -34.77 -28.67
CA LYS A 1 -31.88 -33.61 -27.74
C LYS A 1 -32.72 -34.05 -26.57
N TYR A 2 -32.08 -34.21 -25.41
CA TYR A 2 -32.80 -34.49 -24.15
C TYR A 2 -33.34 -33.20 -23.54
N LYS A 3 -34.41 -33.35 -22.77
CA LYS A 3 -35.17 -32.27 -22.12
C LYS A 3 -34.31 -31.34 -21.20
N ASP A 4 -33.10 -31.81 -20.85
CA ASP A 4 -32.18 -31.13 -19.93
C ASP A 4 -30.96 -30.44 -20.62
N LYS A 5 -31.05 -30.18 -21.93
CA LYS A 5 -29.98 -29.55 -22.74
C LYS A 5 -28.63 -30.33 -22.82
N ASN A 6 -28.59 -31.61 -22.44
CA ASN A 6 -27.41 -32.42 -22.63
C ASN A 6 -27.40 -33.02 -24.05
N TYR A 7 -26.20 -33.04 -24.65
CA TYR A 7 -25.98 -33.58 -25.99
C TYR A 7 -25.02 -34.74 -25.92
N ILE A 8 -25.41 -35.91 -26.49
CA ILE A 8 -24.56 -37.11 -26.56
C ILE A 8 -24.31 -37.41 -28.04
N GLU A 9 -23.03 -37.59 -28.38
CA GLU A 9 -22.56 -37.98 -29.70
C GLU A 9 -21.81 -39.29 -29.57
N THR A 10 -22.22 -40.33 -30.34
CA THR A 10 -21.60 -41.64 -30.37
C THR A 10 -21.85 -42.33 -31.71
N SER A 11 -20.95 -43.21 -32.13
CA SER A 11 -21.09 -43.97 -33.36
C SER A 11 -22.06 -45.17 -33.21
N MET A 12 -22.17 -45.77 -32.02
CA MET A 12 -23.02 -46.91 -31.75
C MET A 12 -23.46 -46.94 -30.29
N PHE A 13 -24.70 -47.31 -30.02
CA PHE A 13 -25.22 -47.49 -28.67
C PHE A 13 -26.24 -48.65 -28.62
N ASN A 14 -26.37 -49.25 -27.43
CA ASN A 14 -27.42 -50.15 -27.07
C ASN A 14 -28.27 -49.58 -25.95
N TYR A 15 -29.61 -49.65 -26.07
CA TYR A 15 -30.52 -49.24 -25.01
C TYR A 15 -31.36 -50.45 -24.56
N TYR A 16 -31.18 -50.86 -23.31
CA TYR A 16 -31.89 -51.97 -22.69
C TYR A 16 -33.10 -51.40 -21.96
N ILE A 17 -34.29 -51.55 -22.59
CA ILE A 17 -35.55 -50.94 -22.17
C ILE A 17 -35.96 -51.40 -20.79
N GLU A 18 -35.87 -52.74 -20.53
CA GLU A 18 -36.26 -53.34 -19.25
C GLU A 18 -35.43 -52.84 -18.09
N ASN A 19 -34.17 -52.58 -18.28
CA ASN A 19 -33.23 -52.14 -17.24
C ASN A 19 -33.00 -50.61 -17.23
N ASN A 20 -33.57 -49.87 -18.16
CA ASN A 20 -33.34 -48.44 -18.34
C ASN A 20 -31.84 -48.10 -18.51
N LEU A 21 -31.07 -49.00 -19.11
CA LEU A 21 -29.62 -48.89 -19.28
C LEU A 21 -29.25 -48.54 -20.71
N PHE A 22 -28.55 -47.41 -20.86
CA PHE A 22 -27.86 -47.03 -22.10
C PHE A 22 -26.40 -47.43 -22.05
N SER A 23 -25.89 -48.11 -23.06
CA SER A 23 -24.49 -48.52 -23.15
C SER A 23 -23.93 -48.13 -24.52
N SER A 24 -22.69 -47.67 -24.53
CA SER A 24 -21.96 -47.27 -25.73
C SER A 24 -20.48 -47.58 -25.61
N ILE A 25 -19.85 -48.05 -26.71
CA ILE A 25 -18.42 -48.31 -26.79
C ILE A 25 -17.88 -47.59 -28.03
N GLY A 26 -16.70 -47.00 -27.94
CA GLY A 26 -16.00 -46.26 -28.99
C GLY A 26 -15.74 -44.80 -28.63
N LYS A 27 -15.75 -43.93 -29.63
CA LYS A 27 -15.57 -42.46 -29.37
C LYS A 27 -16.93 -41.90 -28.97
N ILE A 28 -17.04 -41.52 -27.67
CA ILE A 28 -18.25 -40.98 -27.10
C ILE A 28 -17.95 -39.58 -26.58
N LYS A 29 -18.84 -38.63 -26.91
CA LYS A 29 -18.73 -37.24 -26.43
C LYS A 29 -20.08 -36.82 -25.82
N ILE A 30 -20.01 -36.28 -24.61
CA ILE A 30 -21.15 -35.66 -23.92
C ILE A 30 -20.85 -34.17 -23.73
N ILE A 31 -21.84 -33.33 -23.99
CA ILE A 31 -21.82 -31.89 -23.64
C ILE A 31 -22.98 -31.65 -22.68
N ASP A 32 -22.66 -31.18 -21.48
CA ASP A 32 -23.70 -30.87 -20.49
C ASP A 32 -24.31 -29.49 -20.68
N ALA A 33 -25.32 -29.15 -19.86
CA ALA A 33 -26.01 -27.89 -19.89
C ALA A 33 -25.08 -26.67 -19.56
N LYS A 34 -23.96 -26.91 -18.89
CA LYS A 34 -22.93 -25.92 -18.54
C LYS A 34 -21.80 -25.83 -19.57
N LYS A 35 -21.97 -26.50 -20.74
CA LYS A 35 -20.99 -26.59 -21.84
C LYS A 35 -19.72 -27.37 -21.50
N ASN A 36 -19.68 -28.12 -20.40
CA ASN A 36 -18.58 -29.03 -20.10
C ASN A 36 -18.61 -30.18 -21.13
N LYS A 37 -17.41 -30.63 -21.57
CA LYS A 37 -17.24 -31.67 -22.58
C LYS A 37 -16.60 -32.89 -21.93
N TYR A 38 -17.27 -34.03 -22.04
CA TYR A 38 -16.82 -35.31 -21.53
C TYR A 38 -16.55 -36.25 -22.70
N TYR A 39 -15.40 -36.89 -22.71
CA TYR A 39 -15.02 -37.86 -23.72
C TYR A 39 -14.76 -39.22 -23.05
N PHE A 40 -15.30 -40.28 -23.63
CA PHE A 40 -15.20 -41.63 -23.08
C PHE A 40 -14.81 -42.62 -24.19
N LYS A 41 -14.21 -43.77 -23.80
CA LYS A 41 -14.11 -44.95 -24.66
C LYS A 41 -15.25 -45.93 -24.42
N GLU A 42 -15.79 -45.97 -23.21
CA GLU A 42 -16.92 -46.80 -22.83
C GLU A 42 -17.81 -46.03 -21.86
N LEU A 43 -19.13 -46.17 -22.01
CA LEU A 43 -20.11 -45.42 -21.26
C LEU A 43 -21.33 -46.28 -20.96
N HIS A 44 -21.73 -46.31 -19.69
CA HIS A 44 -22.98 -46.91 -19.23
C HIS A 44 -23.77 -45.84 -18.45
N VAL A 45 -25.06 -45.69 -18.81
CA VAL A 45 -25.95 -44.68 -18.19
C VAL A 45 -27.21 -45.39 -17.71
N ASP A 46 -27.43 -45.38 -16.41
CA ASP A 46 -28.74 -45.72 -15.81
C ASP A 46 -29.63 -44.48 -15.91
N THR A 47 -30.61 -44.54 -16.80
CA THR A 47 -31.48 -43.41 -17.07
C THR A 47 -32.52 -43.18 -15.97
N LYS A 48 -32.83 -44.21 -15.17
CA LYS A 48 -33.76 -44.13 -14.02
C LYS A 48 -33.08 -43.52 -12.80
N LYS A 49 -31.88 -43.99 -12.45
CA LYS A 49 -31.08 -43.48 -11.33
C LYS A 49 -30.32 -42.20 -11.68
N LYS A 50 -30.20 -41.89 -12.97
CA LYS A 50 -29.37 -40.78 -13.50
C LYS A 50 -27.89 -40.93 -13.07
N GLU A 51 -27.38 -42.14 -13.19
CA GLU A 51 -26.00 -42.51 -12.89
C GLU A 51 -25.23 -42.81 -14.18
N ILE A 52 -23.98 -42.40 -14.25
CA ILE A 52 -23.09 -42.57 -15.38
C ILE A 52 -21.82 -43.24 -14.88
N ILE A 53 -21.43 -44.34 -15.56
CA ILE A 53 -20.13 -44.98 -15.39
C ILE A 53 -19.44 -44.93 -16.73
N GLY A 54 -18.17 -44.54 -16.76
CA GLY A 54 -17.39 -44.47 -17.99
C GLY A 54 -15.93 -44.81 -17.77
N SER A 55 -15.27 -45.30 -18.81
CA SER A 55 -13.84 -45.62 -18.80
C SER A 55 -13.05 -44.75 -19.78
N SER A 56 -11.73 -44.60 -19.51
CA SER A 56 -10.79 -43.80 -20.31
C SER A 56 -11.33 -42.38 -20.55
N VAL A 57 -11.54 -41.68 -19.46
CA VAL A 57 -12.29 -40.43 -19.43
C VAL A 57 -11.38 -39.21 -19.57
N SER A 58 -11.77 -38.30 -20.45
CA SER A 58 -11.21 -36.94 -20.49
C SER A 58 -12.34 -35.93 -20.40
N VAL A 59 -12.23 -35.01 -19.46
CA VAL A 59 -13.22 -33.95 -19.19
C VAL A 59 -12.57 -32.61 -19.42
N VAL A 60 -13.18 -31.78 -20.25
CA VAL A 60 -12.82 -30.38 -20.43
C VAL A 60 -13.98 -29.55 -19.86
N LEU A 61 -13.68 -28.79 -18.82
CA LEU A 61 -14.66 -27.97 -18.16
C LEU A 61 -14.74 -26.59 -18.80
N ASP A 62 -15.94 -26.02 -18.86
CA ASP A 62 -16.14 -24.67 -19.35
C ASP A 62 -15.52 -23.68 -18.34
N GLN A 63 -14.86 -22.65 -18.86
CA GLN A 63 -14.15 -21.65 -18.03
C GLN A 63 -15.11 -20.95 -17.05
N SER A 64 -16.35 -20.71 -17.46
CA SER A 64 -17.40 -20.10 -16.61
C SER A 64 -17.79 -20.98 -15.42
N THR A 65 -17.59 -22.29 -15.51
CA THR A 65 -17.87 -23.25 -14.42
C THR A 65 -16.89 -23.08 -13.26
N PHE A 66 -15.66 -22.66 -13.55
CA PHE A 66 -14.59 -22.52 -12.57
C PHE A 66 -14.28 -21.08 -12.17
N GLY A 67 -14.91 -20.07 -12.80
CA GLY A 67 -14.62 -18.66 -12.52
C GLY A 67 -13.16 -18.27 -12.80
N VAL A 68 -12.44 -19.05 -13.61
CA VAL A 68 -11.05 -18.81 -13.98
C VAL A 68 -10.95 -17.87 -15.19
N SER A 69 -9.74 -17.34 -15.44
CA SER A 69 -9.50 -16.45 -16.58
C SER A 69 -9.82 -17.15 -17.92
N LYS A 70 -10.11 -16.36 -18.95
CA LYS A 70 -10.38 -16.86 -20.31
C LYS A 70 -9.20 -17.65 -20.91
N GLU A 71 -8.03 -17.58 -20.29
CA GLU A 71 -6.82 -18.28 -20.74
C GLU A 71 -6.62 -19.65 -20.11
N SER A 72 -7.42 -20.05 -19.13
CA SER A 72 -7.31 -21.32 -18.43
C SER A 72 -8.13 -22.42 -19.10
N ASP A 73 -7.60 -23.65 -19.11
CA ASP A 73 -8.25 -24.84 -19.65
C ASP A 73 -8.42 -25.92 -18.55
N PRO A 74 -9.39 -25.78 -17.64
CA PRO A 74 -9.60 -26.75 -16.56
C PRO A 74 -10.01 -28.10 -17.11
N ARG A 75 -9.25 -29.15 -16.78
CA ARG A 75 -9.46 -30.48 -17.32
C ARG A 75 -9.07 -31.58 -16.36
N PHE A 76 -9.79 -32.71 -16.50
CA PHE A 76 -9.50 -33.95 -15.81
C PHE A 76 -9.23 -35.07 -16.84
N VAL A 77 -8.33 -35.96 -16.50
CA VAL A 77 -8.15 -37.24 -17.20
C VAL A 77 -8.17 -38.33 -16.16
N SER A 78 -8.95 -39.40 -16.36
CA SER A 78 -9.01 -40.49 -15.41
C SER A 78 -9.22 -41.85 -16.13
N ASN A 79 -8.88 -42.93 -15.41
CA ASN A 79 -9.18 -44.26 -15.92
C ASN A 79 -10.70 -44.50 -15.95
N ASP A 80 -11.36 -44.19 -14.85
CA ASP A 80 -12.78 -44.41 -14.67
C ASP A 80 -13.44 -43.22 -14.02
N ILE A 81 -14.71 -43.02 -14.34
CA ILE A 81 -15.57 -42.00 -13.70
C ILE A 81 -16.91 -42.60 -13.31
N PHE A 82 -17.39 -42.22 -12.14
CA PHE A 82 -18.76 -42.41 -11.70
C PHE A 82 -19.39 -41.01 -11.43
N LEU A 83 -20.48 -40.75 -12.11
CA LEU A 83 -21.24 -39.52 -11.94
C LEU A 83 -22.63 -39.84 -11.40
N SER A 84 -23.08 -39.10 -10.40
CA SER A 84 -24.45 -39.14 -9.89
C SER A 84 -24.95 -37.75 -9.62
N LYS A 85 -26.21 -37.59 -9.22
CA LYS A 85 -26.81 -36.29 -8.91
C LYS A 85 -26.03 -35.50 -7.85
N ASN A 86 -25.42 -36.20 -6.88
CA ASN A 86 -24.83 -35.56 -5.68
C ASN A 86 -23.30 -35.68 -5.63
N LYS A 87 -22.67 -36.50 -6.44
CA LYS A 87 -21.22 -36.72 -6.41
C LYS A 87 -20.67 -37.17 -7.76
N SER A 88 -19.40 -36.83 -7.99
CA SER A 88 -18.58 -37.36 -9.06
C SER A 88 -17.33 -37.99 -8.45
N GLU A 89 -17.00 -39.21 -8.89
CA GLU A 89 -15.81 -39.93 -8.41
C GLU A 89 -14.96 -40.35 -9.62
N LEU A 90 -13.65 -40.08 -9.57
CA LEU A 90 -12.67 -40.40 -10.60
C LEU A 90 -11.59 -41.30 -9.98
N SER A 91 -11.21 -42.35 -10.68
CA SER A 91 -10.15 -43.28 -10.29
C SER A 91 -8.87 -43.00 -11.07
N LYS A 92 -7.73 -42.92 -10.37
CA LYS A 92 -6.42 -42.55 -10.96
C LYS A 92 -6.49 -41.29 -11.82
N GLY A 93 -7.07 -40.23 -11.21
CA GLY A 93 -7.33 -38.97 -11.87
C GLY A 93 -6.12 -38.04 -11.88
N VAL A 94 -6.00 -37.28 -12.96
CA VAL A 94 -5.08 -36.13 -13.06
C VAL A 94 -5.89 -34.89 -13.36
N PHE A 95 -5.69 -33.85 -12.58
CA PHE A 95 -6.34 -32.57 -12.74
C PHE A 95 -5.33 -31.47 -13.01
N THR A 96 -5.66 -30.56 -13.90
CA THR A 96 -4.94 -29.28 -14.12
C THR A 96 -5.90 -28.24 -14.67
N ILE A 97 -5.56 -26.97 -14.46
CA ILE A 97 -6.27 -25.83 -15.08
C ILE A 97 -5.42 -25.09 -16.10
N CYS A 98 -4.15 -25.48 -16.22
CA CYS A 98 -3.21 -24.82 -17.10
C CYS A 98 -3.67 -24.92 -18.56
N LYS A 99 -3.44 -23.86 -19.34
CA LYS A 99 -3.70 -23.84 -20.77
C LYS A 99 -3.07 -25.06 -21.45
N LYS A 100 -3.84 -25.67 -22.37
CA LYS A 100 -3.32 -26.79 -23.15
C LYS A 100 -2.21 -26.29 -24.07
N ARG A 101 -1.05 -26.95 -24.02
CA ARG A 101 0.11 -26.70 -24.89
C ARG A 101 0.44 -28.02 -25.60
N ASP A 102 0.37 -28.01 -26.94
CA ASP A 102 0.57 -29.19 -27.72
C ASP A 102 1.97 -29.80 -27.49
N GLY A 103 1.99 -31.10 -27.13
CA GLY A 103 3.21 -31.85 -26.87
C GLY A 103 3.97 -31.48 -25.58
N LYS A 104 3.44 -30.62 -24.73
CA LYS A 104 4.08 -30.21 -23.46
C LYS A 104 3.24 -30.60 -22.26
N CYS A 105 3.89 -31.06 -21.18
CA CYS A 105 3.25 -31.27 -19.89
C CYS A 105 2.70 -29.94 -19.34
N PRO A 106 1.56 -29.98 -18.60
CA PRO A 106 1.08 -28.81 -17.93
C PRO A 106 2.10 -28.33 -16.88
N PRO A 107 2.24 -27.01 -16.70
CA PRO A 107 3.14 -26.44 -15.68
C PRO A 107 2.91 -27.01 -14.29
N TRP A 108 1.66 -27.31 -13.94
CA TRP A 108 1.37 -28.12 -12.77
C TRP A 108 0.19 -29.06 -13.01
N SER A 109 0.18 -30.16 -12.28
CA SER A 109 -0.91 -31.11 -12.25
C SER A 109 -1.02 -31.78 -10.88
N LEU A 110 -2.24 -32.12 -10.50
CA LEU A 110 -2.53 -32.90 -9.30
C LEU A 110 -2.97 -34.29 -9.70
N LYS A 111 -2.12 -35.29 -9.45
CA LYS A 111 -2.42 -36.71 -9.71
C LYS A 111 -2.89 -37.35 -8.42
N ALA A 112 -4.03 -38.05 -8.42
CA ALA A 112 -4.55 -38.71 -7.23
C ALA A 112 -5.04 -40.11 -7.54
N LYS A 113 -5.01 -41.02 -6.54
CA LYS A 113 -5.56 -42.37 -6.63
C LYS A 113 -7.08 -42.30 -6.76
N LYS A 114 -7.73 -41.42 -6.04
CA LYS A 114 -9.16 -41.14 -6.10
C LYS A 114 -9.42 -39.64 -5.97
N ILE A 115 -10.30 -39.09 -6.82
CA ILE A 115 -10.82 -37.74 -6.73
C ILE A 115 -12.33 -37.86 -6.55
N LYS A 116 -12.87 -37.22 -5.52
CA LYS A 116 -14.30 -37.17 -5.24
C LYS A 116 -14.76 -35.71 -5.18
N HIS A 117 -15.63 -35.31 -6.09
CA HIS A 117 -16.31 -34.03 -6.05
C HIS A 117 -17.68 -34.22 -5.40
N ASP A 118 -17.87 -33.65 -4.23
CA ASP A 118 -19.14 -33.58 -3.49
C ASP A 118 -19.90 -32.33 -3.91
N LEU A 119 -20.92 -32.52 -4.73
CA LEU A 119 -21.69 -31.41 -5.30
C LEU A 119 -22.59 -30.69 -4.28
N ILE A 120 -22.92 -31.37 -3.16
CA ILE A 120 -23.73 -30.78 -2.07
C ILE A 120 -22.82 -29.88 -1.22
N LYS A 121 -21.68 -30.44 -0.78
CA LYS A 121 -20.68 -29.71 0.04
C LYS A 121 -19.83 -28.75 -0.79
N LYS A 122 -19.95 -28.79 -2.11
CA LYS A 122 -19.13 -28.04 -3.06
C LYS A 122 -17.62 -28.15 -2.76
N THR A 123 -17.16 -29.38 -2.52
CA THR A 123 -15.79 -29.67 -2.09
C THR A 123 -15.23 -30.82 -2.91
N ILE A 124 -13.97 -30.70 -3.35
CA ILE A 124 -13.25 -31.73 -4.08
C ILE A 124 -12.24 -32.36 -3.12
N TYR A 125 -12.34 -33.67 -2.92
CA TYR A 125 -11.46 -34.48 -2.08
C TYR A 125 -10.52 -35.30 -2.93
N TYR A 126 -9.29 -35.44 -2.50
CA TYR A 126 -8.25 -36.20 -3.14
C TYR A 126 -7.64 -37.20 -2.15
N ASP A 127 -7.55 -38.46 -2.55
CA ASP A 127 -6.86 -39.50 -1.79
C ASP A 127 -5.53 -39.81 -2.50
N HIS A 128 -4.42 -39.84 -1.74
CA HIS A 128 -3.07 -40.06 -2.24
C HIS A 128 -2.73 -39.14 -3.42
N ALA A 129 -2.79 -37.82 -3.17
CA ALA A 129 -2.51 -36.82 -4.18
C ALA A 129 -1.01 -36.51 -4.28
N ILE A 130 -0.51 -36.39 -5.51
CA ILE A 130 0.85 -35.96 -5.81
C ILE A 130 0.73 -34.68 -6.64
N LEU A 131 1.26 -33.59 -6.11
CA LEU A 131 1.43 -32.36 -6.85
C LEU A 131 2.69 -32.45 -7.69
N LYS A 132 2.56 -32.20 -8.97
CA LYS A 132 3.64 -32.21 -9.94
C LYS A 132 3.80 -30.83 -10.55
N VAL A 133 5.04 -30.39 -10.72
CA VAL A 133 5.41 -29.19 -11.50
C VAL A 133 6.30 -29.64 -12.66
N TYR A 134 5.89 -29.34 -13.90
CA TYR A 134 6.51 -29.83 -15.12
C TYR A 134 6.80 -31.36 -15.09
N ASP A 135 5.82 -32.11 -14.58
CA ASP A 135 5.84 -33.59 -14.38
C ASP A 135 6.79 -34.07 -13.26
N VAL A 136 7.54 -33.21 -12.61
CA VAL A 136 8.36 -33.58 -11.45
C VAL A 136 7.48 -33.58 -10.19
N PRO A 137 7.42 -34.70 -9.42
CA PRO A 137 6.67 -34.75 -8.17
C PRO A 137 7.36 -33.90 -7.11
N ILE A 138 6.64 -32.89 -6.59
CA ILE A 138 7.17 -31.97 -5.59
C ILE A 138 6.55 -32.15 -4.21
N PHE A 139 5.31 -32.62 -4.15
CA PHE A 139 4.62 -32.81 -2.88
C PHE A 139 3.65 -33.96 -2.90
N TYR A 140 3.54 -34.70 -1.78
CA TYR A 140 2.60 -35.78 -1.57
C TYR A 140 1.64 -35.47 -0.42
N PHE A 141 0.34 -35.62 -0.71
CA PHE A 141 -0.73 -35.44 0.27
C PHE A 141 -1.48 -36.79 0.44
N PRO A 142 -1.45 -37.40 1.61
CA PRO A 142 -2.24 -38.61 1.89
C PRO A 142 -3.73 -38.38 1.67
N LYS A 143 -4.22 -37.21 2.18
CA LYS A 143 -5.56 -36.67 1.94
C LYS A 143 -5.44 -35.17 1.73
N PHE A 144 -6.15 -34.68 0.73
CA PHE A 144 -6.21 -33.27 0.40
C PHE A 144 -7.62 -32.91 -0.03
N PHE A 145 -8.05 -31.73 0.25
CA PHE A 145 -9.31 -31.22 -0.27
C PHE A 145 -9.22 -29.71 -0.51
N HIS A 146 -10.01 -29.24 -1.42
CA HIS A 146 -10.20 -27.82 -1.67
C HIS A 146 -11.65 -27.53 -2.08
N PRO A 147 -12.10 -26.27 -1.94
CA PRO A 147 -13.42 -25.88 -2.39
C PRO A 147 -13.57 -26.06 -3.91
N ASP A 148 -14.79 -26.35 -4.31
CA ASP A 148 -15.20 -26.16 -5.70
C ASP A 148 -15.00 -24.69 -6.08
N PRO A 149 -14.47 -24.38 -7.26
CA PRO A 149 -14.24 -23.00 -7.70
C PRO A 149 -15.47 -22.07 -7.72
N THR A 150 -16.67 -22.66 -7.66
CA THR A 150 -17.92 -21.87 -7.50
C THR A 150 -18.13 -21.33 -6.08
N VAL A 151 -17.34 -21.78 -5.11
CA VAL A 151 -17.38 -21.35 -3.72
C VAL A 151 -16.46 -20.15 -3.55
N LYS A 152 -17.00 -19.00 -3.24
CA LYS A 152 -16.22 -17.76 -3.06
C LYS A 152 -15.30 -17.83 -1.84
N ARG A 153 -15.70 -18.53 -0.77
CA ARG A 153 -14.96 -18.61 0.50
C ARG A 153 -15.17 -19.97 1.16
N GLN A 154 -14.09 -20.65 1.52
CA GLN A 154 -14.14 -21.91 2.27
C GLN A 154 -12.93 -22.02 3.19
N SER A 155 -13.16 -22.61 4.37
CA SER A 155 -12.10 -22.90 5.34
C SER A 155 -11.14 -23.96 4.82
N GLY A 156 -9.86 -23.77 5.09
CA GLY A 156 -8.80 -24.72 4.70
C GLY A 156 -7.41 -24.19 4.97
N LEU A 157 -6.42 -25.06 4.81
CA LEU A 157 -5.01 -24.69 4.84
C LEU A 157 -4.69 -23.84 3.61
N LEU A 158 -4.00 -22.74 3.83
CA LEU A 158 -3.39 -21.93 2.77
C LEU A 158 -2.00 -22.47 2.44
N THR A 159 -1.37 -21.94 1.40
CA THR A 159 -0.03 -22.35 1.00
C THR A 159 0.97 -22.09 2.11
N PRO A 160 1.75 -23.10 2.52
CA PRO A 160 2.84 -22.90 3.46
C PRO A 160 3.95 -22.04 2.86
N PHE A 161 4.63 -21.25 3.71
CA PHE A 161 5.79 -20.46 3.34
C PHE A 161 7.02 -20.93 4.08
N LEU A 162 8.16 -20.89 3.39
CA LEU A 162 9.48 -21.13 3.98
C LEU A 162 10.21 -19.79 4.07
N THR A 163 10.69 -19.47 5.25
CA THR A 163 11.52 -18.27 5.51
C THR A 163 12.87 -18.70 6.07
N ASN A 164 13.90 -17.92 5.79
CA ASN A 164 15.21 -18.11 6.38
C ASN A 164 15.79 -16.75 6.75
N SER A 165 16.20 -16.59 7.98
CA SER A 165 16.75 -15.35 8.53
C SER A 165 17.91 -15.69 9.47
N THR A 166 18.89 -14.80 9.53
CA THR A 166 20.03 -14.95 10.49
C THR A 166 19.56 -14.93 11.92
N THR A 167 18.55 -14.14 12.23
CA THR A 167 18.02 -13.92 13.59
C THR A 167 17.21 -15.10 14.10
N VAL A 168 16.20 -15.57 13.35
CA VAL A 168 15.26 -16.62 13.80
C VAL A 168 15.53 -17.98 13.17
N GLY A 169 16.49 -18.06 12.24
CA GLY A 169 16.82 -19.27 11.50
C GLY A 169 15.82 -19.59 10.40
N THR A 170 15.81 -20.86 9.98
CA THR A 170 14.82 -21.34 8.99
C THR A 170 13.47 -21.53 9.66
N GLY A 171 12.42 -21.02 9.02
CA GLY A 171 11.06 -21.09 9.51
C GLY A 171 10.11 -21.66 8.47
N ILE A 172 9.01 -22.24 8.95
CA ILE A 172 7.85 -22.63 8.13
C ILE A 172 6.59 -22.02 8.73
N GLU A 173 5.80 -21.40 7.88
CA GLU A 173 4.49 -20.82 8.18
C GLU A 173 3.41 -21.67 7.52
N VAL A 174 2.39 -22.04 8.28
CA VAL A 174 1.28 -22.86 7.77
C VAL A 174 -0.04 -22.18 8.09
N PRO A 175 -0.50 -21.22 7.27
CA PRO A 175 -1.73 -20.50 7.54
C PRO A 175 -2.97 -21.40 7.38
N TYR A 176 -3.92 -21.29 8.27
CA TYR A 176 -5.25 -21.89 8.18
C TYR A 176 -6.30 -20.79 8.12
N PHE A 177 -7.02 -20.73 7.00
CA PHE A 177 -8.13 -19.81 6.81
C PHE A 177 -9.42 -20.43 7.30
N TRP A 178 -10.14 -19.71 8.15
CA TRP A 178 -11.44 -20.09 8.66
C TRP A 178 -12.52 -19.12 8.19
N ALA A 179 -13.33 -19.55 7.21
CA ALA A 179 -14.53 -18.83 6.77
C ALA A 179 -15.65 -19.06 7.80
N ILE A 180 -15.79 -18.15 8.76
CA ILE A 180 -16.77 -18.27 9.85
C ILE A 180 -18.18 -18.02 9.31
N SER A 181 -18.34 -17.00 8.45
CA SER A 181 -19.60 -16.66 7.76
C SER A 181 -19.30 -15.84 6.51
N ASP A 182 -20.32 -15.43 5.76
CA ASP A 182 -20.15 -14.58 4.58
C ASP A 182 -19.49 -13.23 4.87
N SER A 183 -19.62 -12.73 6.10
CA SER A 183 -19.10 -11.45 6.55
C SER A 183 -17.96 -11.54 7.57
N LYS A 184 -17.52 -12.75 7.94
CA LYS A 184 -16.50 -12.96 8.97
C LYS A 184 -15.53 -14.05 8.56
N ASP A 185 -14.26 -13.81 8.77
CA ASP A 185 -13.21 -14.82 8.64
C ASP A 185 -12.09 -14.62 9.65
N MET A 186 -11.25 -15.64 9.76
CA MET A 186 -10.08 -15.64 10.61
C MET A 186 -8.97 -16.44 9.90
N THR A 187 -7.75 -15.96 9.95
CA THR A 187 -6.57 -16.70 9.53
C THR A 187 -5.68 -16.94 10.72
N PHE A 188 -5.42 -18.21 11.03
CA PHE A 188 -4.50 -18.63 12.08
C PHE A 188 -3.21 -19.13 11.45
N THR A 189 -2.07 -18.55 11.81
CA THR A 189 -0.76 -18.85 11.21
C THR A 189 0.25 -19.22 12.29
N PRO A 190 0.48 -20.51 12.57
CA PRO A 190 1.64 -20.93 13.33
C PRO A 190 2.90 -20.79 12.47
N LYS A 191 3.91 -20.13 13.04
CA LYS A 191 5.25 -19.92 12.48
C LYS A 191 6.25 -20.68 13.33
N THR A 192 6.90 -21.71 12.80
CA THR A 192 7.95 -22.45 13.50
C THR A 192 9.31 -21.97 13.05
N TYR A 193 10.26 -21.93 13.95
CA TYR A 193 11.63 -21.49 13.70
C TYR A 193 12.64 -22.50 14.22
N THR A 194 13.82 -22.57 13.59
CA THR A 194 14.92 -23.44 14.08
C THR A 194 15.63 -22.85 15.28
N LYS A 195 15.70 -21.53 15.39
CA LYS A 195 16.43 -20.84 16.48
C LYS A 195 15.50 -20.24 17.54
N GLU A 196 14.23 -20.01 17.25
CA GLU A 196 13.29 -19.34 18.16
C GLU A 196 12.06 -20.18 18.49
N ASN A 197 11.28 -19.73 19.47
CA ASN A 197 10.01 -20.34 19.86
C ASN A 197 8.95 -20.18 18.77
N ILE A 198 7.94 -21.03 18.82
CA ILE A 198 6.80 -20.94 17.86
C ILE A 198 6.07 -19.61 18.07
N LEU A 199 5.84 -18.93 16.98
CA LEU A 199 5.01 -17.74 16.92
C LEU A 199 3.62 -18.09 16.38
N PHE A 200 2.58 -17.64 17.07
CA PHE A 200 1.20 -17.77 16.63
C PHE A 200 0.69 -16.42 16.19
N LEU A 201 0.25 -16.32 14.93
CA LEU A 201 -0.37 -15.14 14.36
C LEU A 201 -1.85 -15.41 14.12
N ASN A 202 -2.70 -14.41 14.37
CA ASN A 202 -4.14 -14.47 14.09
C ASN A 202 -4.57 -13.16 13.44
N GLU A 203 -5.20 -13.26 12.28
CA GLU A 203 -5.91 -12.15 11.63
C GLU A 203 -7.41 -12.47 11.64
N TYR A 204 -8.23 -11.62 12.24
CA TYR A 204 -9.68 -11.69 12.19
C TYR A 204 -10.23 -10.51 11.42
N ARG A 205 -11.19 -10.77 10.51
CA ARG A 205 -11.85 -9.75 9.70
C ARG A 205 -13.36 -9.89 9.77
N GLN A 206 -14.03 -8.75 9.88
CA GLN A 206 -15.49 -8.69 9.88
C GLN A 206 -15.98 -7.49 9.07
N ALA A 207 -16.84 -7.76 8.09
CA ALA A 207 -17.58 -6.73 7.39
C ALA A 207 -18.92 -6.49 8.12
N PHE A 208 -19.23 -5.21 8.34
CA PHE A 208 -20.53 -4.73 8.82
C PHE A 208 -21.28 -4.08 7.63
N ARG A 209 -22.53 -3.74 7.81
CA ARG A 209 -23.30 -3.03 6.77
C ARG A 209 -22.65 -1.69 6.40
N ASN A 210 -22.07 -1.03 7.36
CA ASN A 210 -21.53 0.32 7.26
C ASN A 210 -20.04 0.41 7.60
N GLY A 211 -19.31 -0.69 7.58
CA GLY A 211 -17.88 -0.64 7.89
C GLY A 211 -17.18 -1.98 7.92
N PHE A 212 -15.93 -1.94 8.38
CA PHE A 212 -15.05 -3.10 8.39
C PHE A 212 -14.16 -3.10 9.63
N LEU A 213 -13.97 -4.29 10.21
CA LEU A 213 -13.04 -4.55 11.32
C LEU A 213 -11.95 -5.50 10.83
N THR A 214 -10.70 -5.12 11.05
CA THR A 214 -9.54 -6.02 11.00
C THR A 214 -8.92 -6.05 12.39
N LEU A 215 -8.65 -7.23 12.90
CA LEU A 215 -7.96 -7.47 14.16
C LEU A 215 -6.79 -8.41 13.90
N ASP A 216 -5.59 -7.99 14.23
CA ASP A 216 -4.36 -8.77 14.11
C ASP A 216 -3.72 -8.93 15.48
N THR A 217 -3.38 -10.16 15.85
CA THR A 217 -2.79 -10.51 17.14
C THR A 217 -1.74 -11.57 17.00
N SER A 218 -0.78 -11.57 17.89
CA SER A 218 0.22 -12.62 17.95
C SER A 218 0.64 -12.98 19.37
N TYR A 219 1.27 -14.14 19.49
CA TYR A 219 1.81 -14.62 20.74
C TYR A 219 3.01 -15.55 20.51
N THR A 220 4.08 -15.36 21.29
CA THR A 220 5.20 -16.29 21.42
C THR A 220 5.79 -16.21 22.84
N GLU A 221 6.50 -17.26 23.28
CA GLU A 221 7.19 -17.30 24.58
C GLU A 221 8.66 -16.90 24.40
N GLY A 222 9.05 -15.71 24.88
CA GLY A 222 10.46 -15.28 25.00
C GLY A 222 11.33 -15.50 23.78
N TYR A 223 12.62 -15.29 23.94
CA TYR A 223 13.62 -15.57 22.92
C TYR A 223 14.54 -16.71 23.39
N LYS A 224 15.00 -17.57 22.46
CA LYS A 224 15.92 -18.68 22.76
C LYS A 224 17.38 -18.28 22.57
N ASP A 225 17.69 -17.67 21.43
CA ASP A 225 19.06 -17.49 20.96
C ASP A 225 19.49 -16.03 20.82
N THR A 226 18.61 -15.05 21.06
CA THR A 226 19.02 -13.64 21.00
C THR A 226 19.77 -13.24 22.26
N THR A 227 20.92 -12.62 22.12
CA THR A 227 21.68 -11.99 23.20
C THR A 227 20.99 -10.76 23.79
N ALA A 228 19.91 -10.32 23.16
CA ALA A 228 19.08 -9.19 23.60
C ALA A 228 18.35 -9.51 24.91
N THR A 229 18.73 -8.90 25.90
CA THR A 229 18.35 -8.53 27.26
C THR A 229 17.18 -9.24 27.98
N LYS A 230 16.26 -9.97 27.36
CA LYS A 230 15.21 -10.75 28.04
C LYS A 230 14.83 -12.00 27.27
N THR A 231 15.37 -13.12 27.69
CA THR A 231 15.02 -14.45 27.18
C THR A 231 13.69 -14.98 27.72
N SER A 232 13.14 -14.40 28.78
CA SER A 232 11.92 -14.85 29.45
C SER A 232 10.74 -13.88 29.30
N GLY A 233 9.53 -14.41 29.32
CA GLY A 233 8.28 -13.68 29.25
C GLY A 233 7.64 -13.66 27.86
N SER A 234 6.31 -13.59 27.87
CA SER A 234 5.51 -13.56 26.63
C SER A 234 5.78 -12.34 25.77
N ARG A 235 5.71 -12.55 24.46
CA ARG A 235 5.76 -11.51 23.45
C ARG A 235 4.47 -11.56 22.66
N ASN A 236 3.86 -10.41 22.44
CA ASN A 236 2.61 -10.29 21.72
C ASN A 236 2.45 -8.93 21.09
N HIS A 237 1.54 -8.83 20.15
CA HIS A 237 1.00 -7.58 19.65
C HIS A 237 -0.53 -7.64 19.56
N LEU A 238 -1.14 -6.47 19.58
CA LEU A 238 -2.54 -6.25 19.28
C LEU A 238 -2.65 -5.09 18.31
N PHE A 239 -3.11 -5.38 17.09
CA PHE A 239 -3.50 -4.36 16.12
C PHE A 239 -4.97 -4.53 15.77
N ALA A 240 -5.67 -3.42 15.70
CA ALA A 240 -7.05 -3.39 15.28
C ALA A 240 -7.31 -2.15 14.44
N ASN A 241 -8.12 -2.28 13.43
CA ASN A 241 -8.69 -1.18 12.67
C ASN A 241 -10.18 -1.42 12.47
N LEU A 242 -11.00 -0.51 13.00
CA LEU A 242 -12.44 -0.48 12.83
C LEU A 242 -12.83 0.83 12.16
N ASP A 243 -13.32 0.76 10.93
CA ASP A 243 -13.83 1.89 10.18
C ASP A 243 -15.33 1.75 9.98
N LEU A 244 -16.09 2.73 10.49
CA LEU A 244 -17.54 2.81 10.36
C LEU A 244 -17.93 4.10 9.65
N ASN A 245 -18.68 3.95 8.56
CA ASN A 245 -19.22 5.06 7.79
C ASN A 245 -20.74 5.13 8.02
N PHE A 246 -21.22 6.27 8.52
CA PHE A 246 -22.62 6.56 8.77
C PHE A 246 -23.17 7.63 7.80
N SER A 247 -22.47 7.87 6.69
CA SER A 247 -22.82 8.88 5.69
C SER A 247 -24.15 8.56 5.05
N GLU A 248 -25.03 9.55 4.95
CA GLU A 248 -26.37 9.43 4.37
C GLU A 248 -26.40 9.90 2.89
N SER A 249 -25.42 10.72 2.49
CA SER A 249 -25.25 11.24 1.13
C SER A 249 -23.79 11.69 0.94
N GLU A 250 -23.39 11.99 -0.31
CA GLU A 250 -22.05 12.53 -0.62
C GLU A 250 -21.77 13.89 0.06
N LEU A 251 -22.82 14.66 0.36
CA LEU A 251 -22.70 15.97 1.02
C LEU A 251 -22.73 15.89 2.56
N PHE A 252 -22.93 14.68 3.11
CA PHE A 252 -23.11 14.46 4.54
C PHE A 252 -22.32 13.24 4.98
N ASP A 253 -21.11 13.48 5.43
CA ASP A 253 -20.17 12.43 5.79
C ASP A 253 -20.00 12.33 7.33
N LYS A 254 -20.11 11.10 7.85
CA LYS A 254 -19.90 10.76 9.26
C LYS A 254 -19.07 9.50 9.35
N ASN A 255 -17.86 9.63 9.86
CA ASN A 255 -16.92 8.53 10.00
C ASN A 255 -16.48 8.36 11.45
N LEU A 256 -16.51 7.13 11.95
CA LEU A 256 -15.84 6.71 13.17
C LEU A 256 -14.75 5.72 12.82
N SER A 257 -13.50 6.05 13.14
CA SER A 257 -12.36 5.16 13.00
C SER A 257 -11.74 4.89 14.36
N ILE A 258 -11.47 3.62 14.64
CA ILE A 258 -10.75 3.17 15.83
C ILE A 258 -9.57 2.33 15.36
N LYS A 259 -8.37 2.79 15.64
CA LYS A 259 -7.11 2.13 15.33
C LYS A 259 -6.38 1.84 16.63
N VAL A 260 -5.95 0.62 16.84
CA VAL A 260 -5.15 0.21 17.99
C VAL A 260 -3.89 -0.43 17.46
N GLN A 261 -2.74 0.05 17.91
CA GLN A 261 -1.44 -0.53 17.59
C GLN A 261 -0.60 -0.56 18.86
N THR A 262 -0.33 -1.74 19.37
CA THR A 262 0.50 -1.93 20.56
C THR A 262 1.28 -3.24 20.50
N THR A 263 2.47 -3.22 21.05
CA THR A 263 3.35 -4.38 21.15
C THR A 263 3.95 -4.50 22.55
N SER A 264 4.17 -5.73 23.00
CA SER A 264 4.76 -6.00 24.32
C SER A 264 6.24 -5.62 24.41
N ASN A 265 6.94 -5.50 23.28
CA ASN A 265 8.36 -5.18 23.22
C ASN A 265 8.70 -4.43 21.93
N ARG A 266 9.52 -3.39 22.01
CA ARG A 266 9.88 -2.51 20.90
C ARG A 266 10.62 -3.19 19.74
N THR A 267 11.36 -4.30 19.98
CA THR A 267 12.09 -5.05 18.94
C THR A 267 11.33 -6.25 18.40
N TYR A 268 10.18 -6.60 18.98
CA TYR A 268 9.42 -7.82 18.70
C TYR A 268 9.08 -8.00 17.21
N PHE A 269 8.60 -6.94 16.58
CA PHE A 269 8.23 -6.95 15.18
C PHE A 269 9.38 -7.30 14.26
N ARG A 270 10.50 -6.61 14.46
CA ARG A 270 11.71 -6.74 13.65
C ARG A 270 12.37 -8.09 13.83
N VAL A 271 12.44 -8.60 15.08
CA VAL A 271 13.04 -9.90 15.36
C VAL A 271 12.32 -11.03 14.63
N HIS A 272 10.99 -11.01 14.64
CA HIS A 272 10.19 -12.07 14.04
C HIS A 272 9.74 -11.78 12.60
N ASP A 273 10.09 -10.62 12.03
CA ASP A 273 9.66 -10.20 10.69
C ASP A 273 8.16 -10.31 10.51
N ILE A 274 7.43 -9.61 11.39
CA ILE A 274 5.98 -9.67 11.41
C ILE A 274 5.42 -8.54 10.56
N ASP A 275 5.00 -8.88 9.35
CA ASP A 275 4.22 -7.97 8.50
C ASP A 275 2.75 -8.36 8.59
N THR A 276 1.92 -7.37 8.81
CA THR A 276 0.48 -7.53 8.87
C THR A 276 -0.21 -6.64 7.83
N ALA A 277 -1.51 -6.82 7.62
CA ALA A 277 -2.30 -5.90 6.81
C ALA A 277 -2.38 -4.48 7.40
N LEU A 278 -2.06 -4.30 8.69
CA LEU A 278 -2.19 -3.05 9.44
C LEU A 278 -0.85 -2.36 9.73
N VAL A 279 0.23 -3.10 9.88
CA VAL A 279 1.55 -2.59 10.27
C VAL A 279 2.65 -3.39 9.59
N ASP A 280 3.62 -2.72 9.01
CA ASP A 280 4.84 -3.32 8.45
C ASP A 280 5.90 -3.49 9.55
N SER A 281 6.75 -4.51 9.45
CA SER A 281 7.84 -4.79 10.42
C SER A 281 8.86 -3.67 10.53
N ASP A 282 8.99 -2.84 9.51
CA ASP A 282 9.93 -1.71 9.45
C ASP A 282 9.42 -0.45 10.16
N ASN A 283 8.15 -0.41 10.59
CA ASN A 283 7.59 0.74 11.28
C ASN A 283 8.29 0.97 12.62
N THR A 284 8.78 2.18 12.80
CA THR A 284 9.37 2.63 14.06
C THR A 284 8.38 3.30 14.99
N ASN A 285 7.22 3.71 14.47
CA ASN A 285 6.17 4.39 15.23
C ASN A 285 4.86 3.63 15.12
N LEU A 286 4.26 3.31 16.26
CA LEU A 286 2.91 2.78 16.37
C LEU A 286 1.95 3.90 16.72
N GLU A 287 0.75 3.87 16.14
CA GLU A 287 -0.29 4.86 16.38
C GLU A 287 -1.59 4.18 16.76
N SER A 288 -2.11 4.53 17.93
CA SER A 288 -3.48 4.21 18.32
C SER A 288 -4.33 5.46 18.27
N GLU A 289 -5.48 5.40 17.62
CA GLU A 289 -6.36 6.55 17.39
C GLU A 289 -7.82 6.16 17.59
N ILE A 290 -8.58 7.03 18.22
CA ILE A 290 -10.04 7.05 18.12
C ILE A 290 -10.39 8.38 17.47
N LYS A 291 -11.05 8.33 16.33
CA LYS A 291 -11.36 9.52 15.51
C LYS A 291 -12.80 9.51 15.06
N TYR A 292 -13.47 10.62 15.30
CA TYR A 292 -14.78 10.90 14.74
C TYR A 292 -14.73 12.12 13.87
N ASN A 293 -15.16 12.02 12.63
CA ASN A 293 -15.26 13.11 11.67
C ASN A 293 -16.73 13.28 11.26
N PHE A 294 -17.09 14.53 11.14
CA PHE A 294 -18.36 14.97 10.62
C PHE A 294 -18.12 16.07 9.60
N SER A 295 -18.64 15.96 8.40
CA SER A 295 -18.65 17.04 7.44
C SER A 295 -20.04 17.17 6.81
N LYS A 296 -20.45 18.39 6.62
CA LYS A 296 -21.72 18.74 5.95
C LYS A 296 -21.54 20.04 5.20
N ASP A 297 -21.79 20.02 3.88
CA ASP A 297 -21.63 21.18 3.01
C ASP A 297 -20.24 21.84 3.21
N ASP A 298 -20.23 23.02 3.78
CA ASP A 298 -19.08 23.88 4.05
C ASP A 298 -18.57 23.82 5.50
N MET A 299 -19.07 22.87 6.31
CA MET A 299 -18.70 22.68 7.70
C MET A 299 -17.99 21.34 7.95
N TYR A 300 -16.90 21.38 8.69
CA TYR A 300 -16.16 20.23 9.16
C TYR A 300 -16.02 20.25 10.67
N PHE A 301 -16.22 19.12 11.31
CA PHE A 301 -15.94 18.88 12.72
C PHE A 301 -15.22 17.55 12.87
N GLY A 302 -14.08 17.55 13.57
CA GLY A 302 -13.34 16.34 13.88
C GLY A 302 -12.91 16.34 15.34
N VAL A 303 -12.98 15.19 15.97
CA VAL A 303 -12.41 14.96 17.29
C VAL A 303 -11.65 13.64 17.27
N ASN A 304 -10.43 13.66 17.79
CA ASN A 304 -9.62 12.47 17.90
C ASN A 304 -8.81 12.43 19.20
N ALA A 305 -8.48 11.23 19.59
CA ALA A 305 -7.56 10.91 20.66
C ALA A 305 -6.50 9.98 20.11
N ASN A 306 -5.23 10.34 20.27
CA ASN A 306 -4.09 9.60 19.72
C ASN A 306 -3.11 9.19 20.81
N VAL A 307 -2.54 8.01 20.65
CA VAL A 307 -1.37 7.56 21.40
C VAL A 307 -0.32 7.14 20.38
N TYR A 308 0.83 7.78 20.41
CA TYR A 308 1.98 7.42 19.61
C TYR A 308 3.01 6.68 20.47
N GLU A 309 3.54 5.56 19.98
CA GLU A 309 4.63 4.80 20.60
C GLU A 309 5.82 4.78 19.65
N ASN A 310 6.94 5.38 20.03
CA ASN A 310 8.19 5.35 19.27
C ASN A 310 9.04 4.15 19.69
N LEU A 311 9.09 3.11 18.85
CA LEU A 311 9.84 1.88 19.11
C LEU A 311 11.37 2.07 19.07
N GLY A 312 11.86 3.18 18.49
CA GLY A 312 13.28 3.55 18.49
C GLY A 312 13.80 4.05 19.86
N VAL A 313 12.88 4.48 20.75
CA VAL A 313 13.23 5.04 22.05
C VAL A 313 13.37 3.93 23.11
N LYS A 314 14.56 3.82 23.75
CA LYS A 314 14.82 2.81 24.79
C LYS A 314 14.07 3.08 26.08
N ASN A 315 14.05 4.35 26.52
CA ASN A 315 13.41 4.75 27.77
C ASN A 315 11.90 4.67 27.63
N SER A 316 11.24 3.86 28.44
CA SER A 316 9.79 3.66 28.38
C SER A 316 9.00 4.94 28.68
N SER A 317 9.52 5.83 29.55
CA SER A 317 8.84 7.10 29.89
C SER A 317 8.85 8.14 28.77
N ASP A 318 9.80 8.04 27.84
CA ASP A 318 9.95 9.01 26.74
C ASP A 318 9.43 8.44 25.40
N ARG A 319 8.95 7.18 25.41
CA ARG A 319 8.48 6.46 24.25
C ARG A 319 7.10 6.89 23.79
N TYR A 320 6.25 7.36 24.70
CA TYR A 320 4.85 7.61 24.42
C TYR A 320 4.53 9.11 24.34
N GLU A 321 3.70 9.47 23.36
CA GLU A 321 3.00 10.74 23.29
C GLU A 321 1.49 10.50 23.27
N PHE A 322 0.78 11.18 24.16
CA PHE A 322 -0.67 11.14 24.29
C PHE A 322 -1.25 12.48 23.87
N ILE A 323 -2.12 12.47 22.87
CA ILE A 323 -2.85 13.66 22.40
C ILE A 323 -4.33 13.42 22.65
N PHE A 324 -4.87 14.12 23.65
CA PHE A 324 -6.29 13.97 24.02
C PHE A 324 -6.81 15.18 24.82
N PRO A 325 -7.88 15.87 24.34
CA PRO A 325 -8.47 15.73 23.02
C PRO A 325 -7.65 16.44 21.93
N ASN A 326 -7.92 16.12 20.67
CA ASN A 326 -7.60 16.96 19.53
C ASN A 326 -8.91 17.24 18.78
N ILE A 327 -9.36 18.48 18.81
CA ILE A 327 -10.64 18.93 18.26
C ILE A 327 -10.36 19.88 17.10
N ASN A 328 -10.97 19.63 15.96
CA ASN A 328 -10.87 20.45 14.77
C ASN A 328 -12.26 20.89 14.31
N LEU A 329 -12.44 22.18 14.11
CA LEU A 329 -13.65 22.78 13.56
C LEU A 329 -13.27 23.64 12.36
N GLY A 330 -13.99 23.48 11.28
CA GLY A 330 -13.84 24.30 10.06
C GLY A 330 -15.19 24.73 9.52
N LYS A 331 -15.27 25.98 9.05
CA LYS A 331 -16.43 26.52 8.35
C LYS A 331 -15.97 27.46 7.26
N THR A 332 -16.43 27.21 6.03
CA THR A 332 -16.16 28.07 4.87
C THR A 332 -17.38 28.94 4.57
N PHE A 333 -17.18 30.23 4.42
CA PHE A 333 -18.18 31.20 4.06
C PHE A 333 -17.91 31.72 2.64
N PHE A 334 -18.86 31.55 1.77
CA PHE A 334 -18.82 32.06 0.40
C PHE A 334 -19.55 33.40 0.34
N THR A 335 -18.86 34.43 -0.10
CA THR A 335 -19.47 35.78 -0.24
C THR A 335 -19.28 36.28 -1.66
N GLU A 336 -20.32 36.87 -2.26
CA GLU A 336 -20.27 37.35 -3.63
C GLU A 336 -19.25 38.49 -3.84
N LYS A 337 -19.05 39.35 -2.85
CA LYS A 337 -18.19 40.56 -2.95
C LYS A 337 -16.79 40.36 -2.39
N PHE A 338 -16.65 39.56 -1.33
CA PHE A 338 -15.40 39.47 -0.57
C PHE A 338 -14.64 38.16 -0.81
N GLY A 339 -15.19 37.26 -1.65
CA GLY A 339 -14.59 35.96 -1.90
C GLY A 339 -14.86 34.96 -0.78
N ILE A 340 -13.88 34.15 -0.44
CA ILE A 340 -13.98 33.04 0.50
C ILE A 340 -13.37 33.45 1.84
N VAL A 341 -14.09 33.16 2.92
CA VAL A 341 -13.59 33.33 4.30
C VAL A 341 -13.67 31.98 4.99
N ASP A 342 -12.52 31.42 5.37
CA ASP A 342 -12.42 30.19 6.14
C ASP A 342 -12.21 30.50 7.62
N PHE A 343 -13.07 29.94 8.46
CA PHE A 343 -12.85 29.89 9.91
C PHE A 343 -12.36 28.48 10.26
N LYS A 344 -11.21 28.38 10.96
CA LYS A 344 -10.67 27.13 11.47
C LYS A 344 -10.35 27.27 12.94
N SER A 345 -10.75 26.30 13.74
CA SER A 345 -10.40 26.23 15.15
C SER A 345 -9.83 24.85 15.45
N ASN A 346 -8.68 24.81 16.11
CA ASN A 346 -8.04 23.61 16.60
C ASN A 346 -7.75 23.74 18.09
N ALA A 347 -8.18 22.74 18.85
CA ALA A 347 -7.86 22.63 20.26
C ALA A 347 -7.23 21.25 20.53
N PHE A 348 -6.05 21.22 21.15
CA PHE A 348 -5.45 19.95 21.54
C PHE A 348 -4.71 20.05 22.86
N TYR A 349 -4.60 18.91 23.52
CA TYR A 349 -3.75 18.68 24.68
C TYR A 349 -2.83 17.49 24.38
N SER A 350 -1.51 17.71 24.49
CA SER A 350 -0.50 16.69 24.30
C SER A 350 0.34 16.53 25.58
N ASN A 351 0.57 15.28 25.98
CA ASN A 351 1.48 14.92 27.07
C ASN A 351 2.53 13.94 26.50
N PHE A 352 3.79 14.28 26.61
CA PHE A 352 4.89 13.54 26.02
C PHE A 352 6.12 13.55 26.91
N GLU A 353 6.99 12.57 26.72
CA GLU A 353 8.18 12.38 27.53
C GLU A 353 7.89 12.49 29.06
N THR A 354 8.89 12.80 29.88
CA THR A 354 8.72 12.87 31.32
C THR A 354 8.17 14.25 31.77
N ASN A 355 6.86 14.33 32.02
CA ASN A 355 6.18 15.53 32.53
C ASN A 355 6.26 16.74 31.60
N LYS A 356 6.27 16.55 30.27
CA LYS A 356 6.10 17.61 29.28
C LYS A 356 4.67 17.65 28.81
N HIS A 357 4.08 18.82 28.72
CA HIS A 357 2.76 18.95 28.09
C HIS A 357 2.62 20.25 27.30
N LYS A 358 1.68 20.21 26.37
CA LYS A 358 1.24 21.31 25.52
C LYS A 358 -0.29 21.32 25.46
N ALA A 359 -0.91 22.43 25.82
CA ALA A 359 -2.33 22.69 25.62
C ALA A 359 -2.48 23.88 24.68
N PHE A 360 -3.25 23.74 23.62
CA PHE A 360 -3.43 24.78 22.60
C PHE A 360 -4.89 24.93 22.22
N LEU A 361 -5.28 26.19 22.00
CA LEU A 361 -6.48 26.54 21.26
C LEU A 361 -6.09 27.61 20.24
N THR A 362 -6.15 27.26 18.98
CA THR A 362 -5.83 28.14 17.85
C THR A 362 -7.08 28.39 17.03
N ASN A 363 -7.37 29.67 16.78
CA ASN A 363 -8.49 30.12 15.94
C ASN A 363 -7.94 30.93 14.77
N ASP A 364 -8.22 30.50 13.55
CA ASP A 364 -7.80 31.12 12.31
C ASP A 364 -8.99 31.65 11.54
N ILE A 365 -8.89 32.89 11.08
CA ILE A 365 -9.76 33.47 10.06
C ILE A 365 -8.88 33.76 8.85
N ILE A 366 -9.14 33.05 7.74
CA ILE A 366 -8.39 33.13 6.49
C ILE A 366 -9.30 33.78 5.45
N TRP A 367 -8.85 34.86 4.86
CA TRP A 367 -9.57 35.57 3.82
C TRP A 367 -8.89 35.45 2.47
N ASN A 368 -9.61 34.87 1.51
CA ASN A 368 -9.20 34.64 0.13
C ASN A 368 -10.18 35.34 -0.82
N PRO A 369 -10.00 36.62 -1.14
CA PRO A 369 -10.85 37.31 -2.10
C PRO A 369 -10.62 36.77 -3.54
N TYR A 370 -11.55 37.07 -4.43
CA TYR A 370 -11.39 36.73 -5.83
C TYR A 370 -10.21 37.46 -6.46
N SER A 371 -9.45 36.74 -7.29
CA SER A 371 -8.34 37.34 -8.04
C SER A 371 -8.85 38.40 -9.01
N TYR A 372 -8.17 39.52 -9.05
CA TYR A 372 -8.46 40.62 -9.99
C TYR A 372 -7.47 40.59 -11.17
N ILE A 373 -8.01 40.53 -12.38
CA ILE A 373 -7.21 40.60 -13.60
C ILE A 373 -7.24 42.03 -14.12
N SER A 374 -6.07 42.71 -14.18
CA SER A 374 -5.94 44.04 -14.73
C SER A 374 -6.00 44.05 -16.25
N ASN A 375 -6.28 45.22 -16.84
CA ASN A 375 -6.32 45.40 -18.31
C ASN A 375 -4.99 45.04 -18.99
N ASN A 376 -3.88 45.10 -18.26
CA ASN A 376 -2.55 44.75 -18.78
C ASN A 376 -2.22 43.25 -18.57
N GLY A 377 -3.18 42.42 -18.13
CA GLY A 377 -3.04 40.99 -17.96
C GLY A 377 -2.39 40.53 -16.65
N PHE A 378 -2.13 41.41 -15.71
CA PHE A 378 -1.69 41.02 -14.38
C PHE A 378 -2.81 40.37 -13.58
N VAL A 379 -2.54 39.19 -13.05
CA VAL A 379 -3.41 38.47 -12.11
C VAL A 379 -2.99 38.85 -10.70
N ASN A 380 -3.86 39.52 -10.00
CA ASN A 380 -3.58 40.08 -8.66
C ASN A 380 -4.45 39.36 -7.64
N THR A 381 -3.85 38.90 -6.55
CA THR A 381 -4.51 38.21 -5.44
C THR A 381 -4.08 38.83 -4.13
N ILE A 382 -5.03 39.14 -3.26
CA ILE A 382 -4.78 39.55 -1.87
C ILE A 382 -5.20 38.36 -1.00
N GLU A 383 -4.43 38.06 0.00
CA GLU A 383 -4.76 37.03 1.00
C GLU A 383 -4.50 37.57 2.38
N GLY A 384 -5.33 37.23 3.34
CA GLY A 384 -5.16 37.66 4.71
C GLY A 384 -5.49 36.56 5.70
N MET A 385 -4.84 36.60 6.87
CA MET A 385 -5.10 35.66 7.96
C MET A 385 -4.94 36.39 9.31
N ILE A 386 -5.86 36.09 10.20
CA ILE A 386 -5.75 36.45 11.62
C ILE A 386 -5.77 35.15 12.40
N ARG A 387 -4.78 34.99 13.28
CA ARG A 387 -4.64 33.85 14.18
C ARG A 387 -4.67 34.28 15.62
N ASN A 388 -5.60 33.75 16.40
CA ASN A 388 -5.58 33.81 17.85
C ASN A 388 -5.09 32.49 18.39
N THR A 389 -4.02 32.48 19.19
CA THR A 389 -3.48 31.32 19.84
C THR A 389 -3.48 31.48 21.35
N ASN A 390 -4.18 30.58 22.04
CA ASN A 390 -4.13 30.47 23.49
C ASN A 390 -3.39 29.18 23.82
N TYR A 391 -2.37 29.26 24.67
CA TYR A 391 -1.60 28.07 25.01
C TYR A 391 -1.09 28.10 26.46
N GLU A 392 -0.87 26.87 26.96
CA GLU A 392 -0.16 26.61 28.21
C GLU A 392 0.78 25.44 27.97
N THR A 393 2.04 25.58 28.37
CA THR A 393 3.05 24.53 28.14
C THR A 393 3.91 24.35 29.40
N LYS A 394 4.53 23.16 29.50
CA LYS A 394 5.43 22.85 30.59
C LYS A 394 6.68 22.13 30.08
N LYS A 395 7.85 22.62 30.54
CA LYS A 395 9.17 22.07 30.16
C LYS A 395 9.42 22.05 28.66
N THR A 396 9.01 23.11 27.95
CA THR A 396 9.21 23.24 26.50
C THR A 396 10.09 24.46 26.23
N ASN A 397 11.12 24.31 25.37
CA ASN A 397 12.04 25.43 25.05
C ASN A 397 11.46 26.43 24.05
N GLU A 398 10.38 26.05 23.38
CA GLU A 398 9.78 26.82 22.27
C GLU A 398 8.73 27.84 22.76
N TYR A 399 8.21 27.64 23.96
CA TYR A 399 7.07 28.39 24.50
C TYR A 399 7.36 28.96 25.88
N LYS A 400 6.54 29.90 26.31
CA LYS A 400 6.60 30.42 27.68
C LYS A 400 5.98 29.38 28.62
N ASP A 401 6.83 28.73 29.39
CA ASP A 401 6.41 27.67 30.30
C ASP A 401 5.64 28.17 31.53
N ASP A 402 4.79 27.28 32.04
CA ASP A 402 4.03 27.40 33.28
C ASP A 402 3.15 28.68 33.34
N LYS A 403 2.71 29.17 32.18
CA LYS A 403 1.82 30.34 32.08
C LYS A 403 0.83 30.17 30.93
N THR A 404 -0.40 30.56 31.16
CA THR A 404 -1.39 30.73 30.09
C THR A 404 -1.05 31.99 29.29
N VAL A 405 -0.86 31.83 27.99
CA VAL A 405 -0.48 32.90 27.08
C VAL A 405 -1.55 33.04 26.00
N ASN A 406 -1.92 34.27 25.69
CA ASN A 406 -2.81 34.65 24.60
C ASN A 406 -2.01 35.47 23.59
N GLU A 407 -2.02 35.06 22.33
CA GLU A 407 -1.34 35.72 21.22
C GLU A 407 -2.32 35.99 20.09
N LEU A 408 -2.24 37.20 19.52
CA LEU A 408 -2.99 37.57 18.33
C LEU A 408 -1.99 38.00 17.27
N ASN A 409 -1.97 37.24 16.18
CA ASN A 409 -1.11 37.47 15.04
C ASN A 409 -1.94 37.68 13.77
N GLY A 410 -1.43 38.47 12.86
CA GLY A 410 -2.07 38.68 11.57
C GLY A 410 -1.06 38.76 10.45
N VAL A 411 -1.48 38.42 9.26
CA VAL A 411 -0.66 38.51 8.04
C VAL A 411 -1.55 38.89 6.86
N ILE A 412 -1.00 39.72 6.01
CA ILE A 412 -1.60 40.06 4.72
C ILE A 412 -0.55 39.94 3.63
N SER A 413 -0.97 39.45 2.47
CA SER A 413 -0.11 39.39 1.29
C SER A 413 -0.81 39.91 0.06
N TYR A 414 0.00 40.43 -0.87
CA TYR A 414 -0.39 40.78 -2.22
C TYR A 414 0.51 40.05 -3.20
N LYS A 415 -0.09 39.22 -4.04
CA LYS A 415 0.60 38.46 -5.09
C LYS A 415 0.16 38.96 -6.46
N SER A 416 1.10 39.28 -7.32
CA SER A 416 0.87 39.67 -8.70
C SER A 416 1.67 38.76 -9.63
N SER A 417 1.06 38.22 -10.65
CA SER A 417 1.72 37.43 -11.69
C SER A 417 1.29 37.90 -13.08
N LEU A 418 2.19 37.76 -14.06
CA LEU A 418 1.91 38.12 -15.46
C LEU A 418 2.09 36.87 -16.35
N PRO A 419 1.01 36.09 -16.59
CA PRO A 419 1.10 34.91 -17.44
C PRO A 419 1.24 35.29 -18.91
N LEU A 420 2.43 35.15 -19.48
CA LEU A 420 2.76 35.39 -20.88
C LEU A 420 2.71 34.06 -21.64
N ILE A 421 1.84 33.96 -22.64
CA ILE A 421 1.62 32.74 -23.41
C ILE A 421 2.07 32.94 -24.85
N LYS A 422 2.93 32.03 -25.33
CA LYS A 422 3.28 31.92 -26.75
C LYS A 422 2.83 30.56 -27.27
N LYS A 423 1.90 30.56 -28.22
CA LYS A 423 1.34 29.34 -28.83
C LYS A 423 1.88 29.13 -30.24
N ASN A 424 2.37 27.94 -30.53
CA ASN A 424 2.72 27.45 -31.85
C ASN A 424 1.83 26.25 -32.20
N MET A 425 1.98 25.66 -33.41
CA MET A 425 1.22 24.47 -33.78
C MET A 425 1.46 23.30 -32.82
N ASN A 426 2.70 23.07 -32.39
CA ASN A 426 3.14 21.91 -31.64
C ASN A 426 3.33 22.19 -30.15
N PHE A 427 3.53 23.43 -29.75
CA PHE A 427 3.87 23.81 -28.38
C PHE A 427 3.10 25.03 -27.89
N SER A 428 2.86 25.05 -26.59
CA SER A 428 2.38 26.21 -25.83
C SER A 428 3.37 26.50 -24.72
N ASN A 429 4.01 27.68 -24.78
CA ASN A 429 4.97 28.13 -23.76
C ASN A 429 4.27 29.13 -22.85
N LEU A 430 4.33 28.91 -21.55
CA LEU A 430 3.85 29.83 -20.52
C LEU A 430 5.02 30.30 -19.68
N PHE A 431 5.23 31.61 -19.63
CA PHE A 431 6.19 32.26 -18.73
C PHE A 431 5.44 33.20 -17.79
N SER A 432 5.52 32.98 -16.49
CA SER A 432 4.79 33.73 -15.48
C SER A 432 5.75 34.30 -14.44
N PRO A 433 6.28 35.53 -14.60
CA PRO A 433 6.93 36.21 -13.50
C PRO A 433 5.94 36.47 -12.37
N ILE A 434 6.38 36.28 -11.13
CA ILE A 434 5.56 36.35 -9.91
C ILE A 434 6.28 37.25 -8.90
N MET A 435 5.53 38.16 -8.33
CA MET A 435 5.95 38.96 -7.19
C MET A 435 4.91 38.80 -6.06
N MET A 436 5.36 38.63 -4.84
CA MET A 436 4.50 38.65 -3.67
C MET A 436 5.10 39.53 -2.60
N LEU A 437 4.29 40.43 -2.06
CA LEU A 437 4.61 41.25 -0.90
C LEU A 437 3.83 40.73 0.29
N ARG A 438 4.47 40.55 1.42
CA ARG A 438 3.87 40.02 2.63
C ARG A 438 4.24 40.89 3.84
N TYR A 439 3.25 41.14 4.67
CA TYR A 439 3.42 41.92 5.90
C TYR A 439 2.71 41.23 7.08
N SER A 440 3.42 41.00 8.15
CA SER A 440 2.88 40.53 9.43
C SER A 440 3.42 41.40 10.55
N PRO A 441 2.57 42.22 11.21
CA PRO A 441 2.95 42.96 12.41
C PRO A 441 3.03 42.04 13.62
N GLY A 442 3.86 42.41 14.59
CA GLY A 442 3.91 41.73 15.86
C GLY A 442 5.21 40.96 16.10
N HIS A 443 5.10 39.84 16.76
CA HIS A 443 6.20 38.97 17.13
C HIS A 443 5.87 37.51 16.69
N MET A 444 6.88 36.66 16.62
CA MET A 444 6.70 35.24 16.44
C MET A 444 7.35 34.48 17.59
N ARG A 445 6.96 33.23 17.74
CA ARG A 445 7.59 32.29 18.67
C ARG A 445 8.93 31.82 18.13
N ASN A 446 9.78 31.31 19.03
CA ASN A 446 11.04 30.72 18.64
C ASN A 446 10.78 29.32 18.02
N LEU A 447 10.92 29.24 16.70
CA LEU A 447 10.79 28.01 15.92
C LEU A 447 12.12 27.54 15.32
N ARG A 448 13.24 28.08 15.83
CA ARG A 448 14.58 27.89 15.24
C ARG A 448 14.94 26.45 14.94
N GLU A 449 14.59 25.54 15.85
CA GLU A 449 14.93 24.12 15.77
C GLU A 449 13.89 23.27 15.03
N LYS A 450 12.85 23.89 14.44
CA LYS A 450 11.84 23.16 13.68
C LYS A 450 12.36 22.74 12.31
N ASP A 451 11.99 21.52 11.90
CA ASP A 451 12.27 20.99 10.59
C ASP A 451 11.31 21.58 9.54
N VAL A 452 11.64 22.79 9.09
CA VAL A 452 10.90 23.47 8.02
C VAL A 452 11.88 23.92 6.96
N TYR A 453 11.61 23.54 5.72
CA TYR A 453 12.41 23.88 4.55
C TYR A 453 11.63 24.82 3.63
N LEU A 454 12.33 25.76 3.01
CA LEU A 454 11.79 26.53 1.90
C LEU A 454 11.96 25.71 0.61
N ASN A 455 10.89 25.62 -0.18
CA ASN A 455 10.88 24.92 -1.45
C ASN A 455 9.92 25.59 -2.45
N SER A 456 9.85 25.11 -3.69
CA SER A 456 8.97 25.65 -4.74
C SER A 456 7.49 25.67 -4.34
N THR A 457 7.02 24.69 -3.57
CA THR A 457 5.60 24.52 -3.23
C THR A 457 5.14 25.50 -2.15
N ASN A 458 6.00 25.85 -1.17
CA ASN A 458 5.65 26.78 -0.09
C ASN A 458 6.15 28.21 -0.30
N LEU A 459 6.91 28.45 -1.38
CA LEU A 459 7.54 29.76 -1.65
C LEU A 459 6.54 30.92 -1.62
N TYR A 460 5.39 30.75 -2.26
CA TYR A 460 4.33 31.77 -2.34
C TYR A 460 3.18 31.52 -1.35
N SER A 461 3.38 30.68 -0.35
CA SER A 461 2.39 30.50 0.72
C SER A 461 2.33 31.72 1.63
N LEU A 462 1.13 32.01 2.16
CA LEU A 462 0.93 33.08 3.13
C LEU A 462 1.80 32.88 4.38
N ASN A 463 1.91 31.63 4.85
CA ASN A 463 2.84 31.20 5.91
C ASN A 463 3.68 30.05 5.37
N LYS A 464 4.99 30.12 5.54
CA LYS A 464 5.95 29.10 5.10
C LYS A 464 6.33 28.14 6.22
N THR A 465 6.00 28.53 7.46
CA THR A 465 6.19 27.74 8.68
C THR A 465 4.84 27.38 9.30
N SER A 466 4.83 26.60 10.36
CA SER A 466 3.59 26.27 11.11
C SER A 466 2.96 27.47 11.79
N GLU A 467 3.75 28.52 12.05
CA GLU A 467 3.33 29.78 12.69
C GLU A 467 3.42 30.95 11.71
N ILE A 468 2.81 32.07 12.07
CA ILE A 468 2.88 33.30 11.27
C ILE A 468 4.26 33.94 11.48
N GLU A 469 5.05 33.99 10.41
CA GLU A 469 6.36 34.67 10.41
C GLU A 469 6.17 36.15 10.49
N ASP A 470 6.86 36.85 11.41
CA ASP A 470 6.77 38.30 11.56
C ASP A 470 7.53 39.08 10.47
N GLY A 471 7.19 40.36 10.32
CA GLY A 471 7.93 41.33 9.51
C GLY A 471 7.44 41.49 8.09
N ILE A 472 8.26 42.16 7.28
CA ILE A 472 8.00 42.40 5.85
C ILE A 472 8.88 41.51 5.04
N SER A 473 8.28 40.84 4.04
CA SER A 473 9.02 40.08 3.04
C SER A 473 8.50 40.32 1.63
N ALA A 474 9.40 40.29 0.66
CA ALA A 474 9.12 40.30 -0.76
C ALA A 474 9.60 38.97 -1.36
N ILE A 475 8.80 38.37 -2.16
CA ILE A 475 9.14 37.12 -2.88
C ILE A 475 9.15 37.45 -4.37
N LEU A 476 10.23 37.09 -5.04
CA LEU A 476 10.38 37.26 -6.47
C LEU A 476 10.71 35.91 -7.08
N GLY A 477 10.10 35.61 -8.21
CA GLY A 477 10.39 34.40 -8.95
C GLY A 477 9.57 34.31 -10.22
N PHE A 478 9.60 33.14 -10.83
CA PHE A 478 8.83 32.88 -12.04
C PHE A 478 8.55 31.38 -12.21
N ASP A 479 7.48 31.10 -12.95
CA ASP A 479 7.18 29.77 -13.49
C ASP A 479 7.32 29.80 -15.00
N TYR A 480 7.96 28.77 -15.56
CA TYR A 480 8.07 28.55 -16.99
C TYR A 480 7.62 27.14 -17.34
N LYS A 481 6.66 27.03 -18.29
CA LYS A 481 6.11 25.74 -18.72
C LYS A 481 6.11 25.63 -20.23
N ILE A 482 6.46 24.44 -20.72
CA ILE A 482 6.34 24.05 -22.12
C ILE A 482 5.36 22.89 -22.19
N ASN A 483 4.22 23.11 -22.84
CA ASN A 483 3.26 22.07 -23.12
C ASN A 483 3.35 21.65 -24.59
N GLU A 484 3.42 20.37 -24.84
CA GLU A 484 3.37 19.76 -26.17
C GLU A 484 1.90 19.46 -26.52
N LYS A 485 1.52 19.80 -27.76
CA LYS A 485 0.17 19.52 -28.28
C LYS A 485 0.24 18.27 -29.14
N LYS A 486 -0.47 17.23 -28.72
CA LYS A 486 -0.63 15.99 -29.47
C LYS A 486 -2.08 15.53 -29.40
N ASP A 487 -2.68 15.28 -30.54
CA ASP A 487 -4.03 14.68 -30.65
C ASP A 487 -5.13 15.38 -29.82
N LEU A 488 -5.21 16.74 -29.90
CA LEU A 488 -6.16 17.59 -29.14
C LEU A 488 -5.92 17.66 -27.63
N GLN A 489 -4.86 17.05 -27.11
CA GLN A 489 -4.48 17.15 -25.70
C GLN A 489 -3.20 17.98 -25.57
N GLU A 490 -3.14 18.83 -24.52
CA GLU A 490 -1.91 19.51 -24.12
C GLU A 490 -1.27 18.69 -22.97
N ARG A 491 0.00 18.32 -23.13
CA ARG A 491 0.80 17.61 -22.13
C ARG A 491 1.97 18.48 -21.71
N GLU A 492 2.17 18.63 -20.40
CA GLU A 492 3.36 19.32 -19.88
C GLU A 492 4.61 18.50 -20.20
N LYS A 493 5.56 19.12 -20.93
CA LYS A 493 6.84 18.54 -21.31
C LYS A 493 7.96 19.00 -20.42
N PHE A 494 7.94 20.28 -20.04
CA PHE A 494 8.93 20.91 -19.19
C PHE A 494 8.26 21.91 -18.28
N ALA A 495 8.64 21.91 -17.01
CA ALA A 495 8.29 22.97 -16.07
C ALA A 495 9.53 23.36 -15.27
N LEU A 496 9.69 24.65 -15.03
CA LEU A 496 10.70 25.24 -14.17
C LEU A 496 10.03 26.27 -13.28
N SER A 497 10.14 26.11 -11.98
CA SER A 497 9.75 27.10 -10.97
C SER A 497 11.00 27.55 -10.23
N LEU A 498 11.17 28.85 -10.03
CA LEU A 498 12.33 29.42 -9.35
C LEU A 498 11.90 30.64 -8.55
N GLY A 499 12.45 30.82 -7.35
CA GLY A 499 12.25 32.06 -6.62
C GLY A 499 13.04 32.16 -5.33
N GLN A 500 12.96 33.35 -4.73
CA GLN A 500 13.71 33.74 -3.55
C GLN A 500 12.89 34.70 -2.65
N VAL A 501 13.09 34.60 -1.35
CA VAL A 501 12.47 35.49 -0.34
C VAL A 501 13.46 36.51 0.12
N PHE A 502 13.04 37.78 0.14
CA PHE A 502 13.79 38.94 0.65
C PHE A 502 13.08 39.47 1.89
N ARG A 503 13.80 39.67 2.98
CA ARG A 503 13.28 40.18 4.25
C ARG A 503 13.94 41.49 4.61
N ASN A 504 13.18 42.37 5.26
CA ASN A 504 13.72 43.66 5.69
C ASN A 504 14.76 43.50 6.82
N LYS A 505 14.64 42.48 7.68
CA LYS A 505 15.54 42.23 8.81
C LYS A 505 15.73 40.71 9.01
N LYS A 506 16.87 40.34 9.61
CA LYS A 506 17.09 38.98 10.10
C LYS A 506 16.17 38.68 11.27
N ASN A 507 15.71 37.44 11.39
CA ASN A 507 14.94 36.98 12.53
C ASN A 507 15.42 35.59 12.97
N LYS A 508 16.10 35.53 14.13
CA LYS A 508 16.69 34.30 14.69
C LYS A 508 15.65 33.28 15.20
N ASP A 509 14.39 33.67 15.32
CA ASP A 509 13.30 32.83 15.82
C ASP A 509 12.66 31.97 14.68
N ILE A 510 13.01 32.27 13.42
CA ILE A 510 12.60 31.49 12.25
C ILE A 510 13.46 30.24 12.12
N PRO A 511 12.90 29.09 11.66
CA PRO A 511 13.67 27.87 11.43
C PRO A 511 14.89 28.10 10.56
N THR A 512 16.08 27.76 11.08
CA THR A 512 17.34 27.92 10.34
C THR A 512 17.38 27.12 9.06
N LYS A 513 16.81 25.91 9.08
CA LYS A 513 16.73 25.02 7.91
C LYS A 513 15.95 25.62 6.73
N SER A 514 15.13 26.63 6.97
CA SER A 514 14.37 27.33 5.93
C SER A 514 15.14 28.44 5.23
N SER A 515 16.32 28.85 5.74
CA SER A 515 17.05 30.08 5.34
C SER A 515 16.27 31.39 5.48
N LEU A 516 15.02 31.36 5.95
CA LEU A 516 14.18 32.56 6.12
C LEU A 516 14.57 33.39 7.33
N ASP A 517 15.46 32.91 8.18
CA ASP A 517 16.06 33.64 9.30
C ASP A 517 17.01 34.76 8.81
N GLN A 518 17.46 34.71 7.56
CA GLN A 518 18.36 35.67 6.90
C GLN A 518 17.58 36.80 6.18
N LYS A 519 18.29 37.82 5.70
CA LYS A 519 17.69 38.86 4.85
C LYS A 519 17.35 38.37 3.44
N MET A 520 18.11 37.43 2.94
CA MET A 520 17.88 36.74 1.66
C MET A 520 17.86 35.24 1.93
N SER A 521 16.80 34.59 1.54
CA SER A 521 16.74 33.14 1.60
C SER A 521 17.62 32.50 0.55
N ASP A 522 17.78 31.21 0.63
CA ASP A 522 18.24 30.41 -0.51
C ASP A 522 17.33 30.64 -1.72
N ILE A 523 17.90 30.47 -2.90
CA ILE A 523 17.16 30.40 -4.16
C ILE A 523 16.62 28.98 -4.28
N VAL A 524 15.31 28.81 -4.25
CA VAL A 524 14.69 27.50 -4.37
C VAL A 524 14.08 27.30 -5.75
N GLY A 525 14.18 26.10 -6.27
CA GLY A 525 13.61 25.78 -7.56
C GLY A 525 13.28 24.32 -7.74
N GLU A 526 12.50 24.07 -8.78
CA GLU A 526 12.06 22.77 -9.21
C GLU A 526 12.04 22.70 -10.74
N ILE A 527 12.60 21.63 -11.28
CA ILE A 527 12.60 21.33 -12.71
C ILE A 527 11.90 20.00 -12.90
N ASN A 528 10.87 19.98 -13.72
CA ASN A 528 10.21 18.77 -14.15
C ASN A 528 10.38 18.61 -15.66
N TYR A 529 10.83 17.44 -16.10
CA TYR A 529 10.96 17.12 -17.51
C TYR A 529 10.32 15.77 -17.82
N ASN A 530 9.33 15.80 -18.71
CA ASN A 530 8.59 14.62 -19.14
C ASN A 530 9.05 14.13 -20.51
N PHE A 531 9.53 12.89 -20.59
CA PHE A 531 9.97 12.20 -21.81
C PHE A 531 8.81 11.47 -22.55
N ALA A 532 7.63 12.01 -22.50
CA ALA A 532 6.44 11.38 -23.06
C ALA A 532 6.15 9.99 -22.42
N GLU A 533 6.24 8.93 -23.22
CA GLU A 533 5.93 7.56 -22.77
C GLU A 533 7.09 6.91 -21.96
N ILE A 534 8.26 7.52 -21.99
CA ILE A 534 9.45 6.97 -21.33
C ILE A 534 9.42 7.25 -19.82
N GLY A 535 8.95 8.44 -19.40
CA GLY A 535 8.90 8.79 -17.98
C GLY A 535 9.19 10.24 -17.67
N SER A 536 9.60 10.54 -16.43
CA SER A 536 9.92 11.89 -15.97
C SER A 536 11.20 11.94 -15.15
N ILE A 537 11.80 13.13 -15.12
CA ILE A 537 12.82 13.54 -14.16
C ILE A 537 12.30 14.75 -13.42
N ASP A 538 12.27 14.65 -12.11
CA ASP A 538 11.93 15.73 -11.18
C ASP A 538 13.20 16.09 -10.41
N TYR A 539 13.60 17.37 -10.46
CA TYR A 539 14.75 17.88 -9.75
C TYR A 539 14.36 19.09 -8.91
N LYS A 540 14.55 18.99 -7.60
CA LYS A 540 14.34 20.08 -6.64
C LYS A 540 15.67 20.49 -6.03
N PHE A 541 15.85 21.79 -5.85
CA PHE A 541 17.09 22.32 -5.32
C PHE A 541 16.90 23.56 -4.44
N SER A 542 17.86 23.74 -3.55
CA SER A 542 18.05 24.98 -2.78
C SER A 542 19.50 25.42 -2.93
N LEU A 543 19.69 26.56 -3.54
CA LEU A 543 21.00 27.16 -3.80
C LEU A 543 21.22 28.34 -2.86
N ASP A 544 22.37 28.39 -2.18
CA ASP A 544 22.70 29.53 -1.32
C ASP A 544 22.57 30.86 -2.05
N HIS A 545 22.16 31.89 -1.35
CA HIS A 545 21.93 33.24 -1.92
C HIS A 545 23.16 33.84 -2.58
N ASN A 546 24.39 33.40 -2.24
CA ASN A 546 25.64 33.81 -2.91
C ASN A 546 25.96 32.93 -4.12
N ILE A 547 25.15 31.91 -4.45
CA ILE A 547 25.32 30.97 -5.57
C ILE A 547 26.61 30.14 -5.46
N ASN A 548 27.07 29.88 -4.25
CA ASN A 548 28.30 29.11 -4.02
C ASN A 548 28.02 27.63 -3.74
N ASP A 549 26.95 27.34 -2.95
CA ASP A 549 26.68 26.04 -2.41
C ASP A 549 25.25 25.59 -2.70
N LEU A 550 25.10 24.36 -3.15
CA LEU A 550 23.82 23.68 -3.25
C LEU A 550 23.49 23.02 -1.90
N ASN A 551 22.60 23.64 -1.14
CA ASN A 551 22.23 23.18 0.20
C ASN A 551 21.25 22.00 0.19
N TYR A 552 20.49 21.85 -0.91
CA TYR A 552 19.52 20.78 -1.12
C TYR A 552 19.54 20.32 -2.56
N ASN A 553 19.64 19.02 -2.77
CA ASN A 553 19.52 18.36 -4.05
C ASN A 553 18.59 17.16 -3.90
N GLU A 554 17.50 17.12 -4.63
CA GLU A 554 16.62 15.96 -4.74
C GLU A 554 16.38 15.66 -6.22
N ILE A 555 16.74 14.47 -6.65
CA ILE A 555 16.44 13.97 -8.00
C ILE A 555 15.54 12.75 -7.83
N SER A 556 14.39 12.80 -8.47
CA SER A 556 13.52 11.64 -8.57
C SER A 556 13.22 11.34 -10.04
N THR A 557 13.41 10.10 -10.45
CA THR A 557 13.15 9.71 -11.84
C THR A 557 12.57 8.32 -11.92
N LYS A 558 11.65 8.16 -12.86
CA LYS A 558 11.08 6.87 -13.22
C LYS A 558 11.03 6.79 -14.75
N LEU A 559 11.82 5.87 -15.30
CA LEU A 559 11.97 5.70 -16.75
C LEU A 559 11.54 4.28 -17.15
N ASN A 560 10.79 4.20 -18.24
CA ASN A 560 10.32 2.94 -18.82
C ASN A 560 10.77 2.85 -20.29
N PHE A 561 11.69 1.93 -20.55
CA PHE A 561 12.19 1.63 -21.89
C PHE A 561 11.54 0.35 -22.46
N GLY A 562 10.29 0.11 -22.13
CA GLY A 562 9.51 -1.05 -22.53
C GLY A 562 9.86 -2.30 -21.70
N LYS A 563 10.97 -2.94 -21.96
CA LYS A 563 11.40 -4.12 -21.18
C LYS A 563 12.20 -3.78 -19.93
N VAL A 564 12.64 -2.54 -19.79
CA VAL A 564 13.48 -2.07 -18.69
C VAL A 564 12.79 -0.90 -18.04
N GLU A 565 12.44 -1.05 -16.76
CA GLU A 565 12.01 0.06 -15.92
C GLU A 565 13.16 0.43 -14.97
N PHE A 566 13.45 1.70 -14.87
CA PHE A 566 14.48 2.24 -14.01
C PHE A 566 13.89 3.33 -13.12
N ASN A 567 14.17 3.29 -11.84
CA ASN A 567 13.88 4.36 -10.89
C ASN A 567 15.13 4.74 -10.12
N LEU A 568 15.25 6.03 -9.83
CA LEU A 568 16.32 6.60 -9.01
C LEU A 568 15.73 7.72 -8.15
N ASP A 569 15.98 7.66 -6.86
CA ASP A 569 15.74 8.73 -5.90
C ASP A 569 17.08 9.06 -5.24
N TYR A 570 17.51 10.29 -5.39
CA TYR A 570 18.74 10.83 -4.82
C TYR A 570 18.39 12.01 -3.92
N LEU A 571 18.92 12.05 -2.73
CA LEU A 571 18.81 13.18 -1.80
C LEU A 571 20.18 13.53 -1.23
N GLU A 572 20.50 14.82 -1.26
CA GLU A 572 21.64 15.39 -0.58
C GLU A 572 21.22 16.67 0.14
N GLN A 573 21.53 16.75 1.42
CA GLN A 573 21.32 17.91 2.27
C GLN A 573 22.67 18.37 2.84
N GLN A 574 22.93 19.65 2.80
CA GLN A 574 24.18 20.23 3.29
C GLN A 574 23.90 21.50 4.10
N ASN A 575 24.91 21.92 4.85
CA ASN A 575 24.94 23.17 5.61
C ASN A 575 23.76 23.27 6.61
N HIS A 576 22.98 24.34 6.54
CA HIS A 576 21.89 24.62 7.47
C HIS A 576 20.66 23.72 7.27
N ILE A 577 20.51 23.07 6.11
CA ILE A 577 19.36 22.21 5.81
C ILE A 577 19.48 20.87 6.53
N GLY A 578 20.66 20.26 6.48
CA GLY A 578 20.87 18.94 7.08
C GLY A 578 22.19 18.34 6.61
N ASP A 579 22.35 17.04 6.88
CA ASP A 579 23.53 16.28 6.51
C ASP A 579 23.17 14.90 5.94
N GLU A 580 21.97 14.74 5.44
CA GLU A 580 21.55 13.49 4.81
C GLU A 580 22.08 13.37 3.39
N HIS A 581 22.60 12.19 3.03
CA HIS A 581 23.11 11.93 1.71
C HIS A 581 22.91 10.46 1.35
N TYR A 582 21.90 10.18 0.51
CA TYR A 582 21.60 8.82 0.06
C TYR A 582 21.06 8.75 -1.36
N ALA A 583 21.16 7.57 -1.96
CA ALA A 583 20.51 7.22 -3.20
C ALA A 583 19.79 5.87 -3.07
N SER A 584 18.57 5.82 -3.57
CA SER A 584 17.82 4.59 -3.81
C SER A 584 17.68 4.37 -5.31
N SER A 585 17.97 3.18 -5.81
CA SER A 585 17.76 2.86 -7.20
C SER A 585 17.13 1.48 -7.37
N GLY A 586 16.32 1.34 -8.40
CA GLY A 586 15.70 0.10 -8.79
C GLY A 586 15.73 -0.12 -10.29
N VAL A 587 15.89 -1.38 -10.69
CA VAL A 587 15.81 -1.81 -12.08
C VAL A 587 14.89 -3.01 -12.17
N THR A 588 13.87 -2.91 -13.00
CA THR A 588 12.99 -4.04 -13.34
C THR A 588 13.24 -4.42 -14.79
N LEU A 589 13.60 -5.68 -15.03
CA LEU A 589 13.86 -6.26 -16.33
C LEU A 589 12.75 -7.25 -16.69
N ASN A 590 11.93 -6.92 -17.67
CA ASN A 590 10.91 -7.79 -18.23
C ASN A 590 11.53 -8.53 -19.44
N PHE A 591 12.15 -9.71 -19.23
CA PHE A 591 12.77 -10.47 -20.33
C PHE A 591 11.75 -10.86 -21.40
N ASN A 592 10.55 -11.22 -20.95
CA ASN A 592 9.36 -11.51 -21.74
C ASN A 592 8.13 -11.45 -20.81
N ASP A 593 6.93 -11.70 -21.36
CA ASP A 593 5.66 -11.64 -20.63
C ASP A 593 5.60 -12.57 -19.40
N ASN A 594 6.52 -13.51 -19.29
CA ASN A 594 6.54 -14.53 -18.24
C ASN A 594 7.66 -14.35 -17.22
N ASN A 595 8.70 -13.59 -17.52
CA ASN A 595 9.92 -13.53 -16.71
C ASN A 595 10.29 -12.10 -16.37
N MET A 596 10.33 -11.82 -15.09
CA MET A 596 10.67 -10.51 -14.53
C MET A 596 11.79 -10.66 -13.50
N LEU A 597 12.80 -9.81 -13.61
CA LEU A 597 13.85 -9.65 -12.61
C LEU A 597 13.79 -8.22 -12.07
N ASN A 598 13.73 -8.09 -10.77
CA ASN A 598 13.79 -6.80 -10.10
C ASN A 598 15.00 -6.76 -9.17
N PHE A 599 15.75 -5.68 -9.24
CA PHE A 599 16.85 -5.37 -8.33
C PHE A 599 16.66 -3.97 -7.79
N SER A 600 16.73 -3.81 -6.47
CA SER A 600 16.76 -2.49 -5.83
C SER A 600 17.85 -2.42 -4.76
N THR A 601 18.39 -1.21 -4.58
CA THR A 601 19.43 -0.93 -3.61
C THR A 601 19.27 0.46 -3.03
N LYS A 602 19.70 0.64 -1.79
CA LYS A 602 19.80 1.95 -1.12
C LYS A 602 21.17 2.10 -0.52
N LYS A 603 21.87 3.17 -0.90
CA LYS A 603 23.19 3.53 -0.37
C LYS A 603 23.10 4.83 0.43
N ASN A 604 23.68 4.82 1.61
CA ASN A 604 23.91 6.00 2.44
C ASN A 604 25.36 6.43 2.22
N PHE A 605 25.57 7.59 1.61
CA PHE A 605 26.91 8.12 1.30
C PHE A 605 27.59 8.76 2.52
N LYS A 606 26.79 9.18 3.52
CA LYS A 606 27.33 9.74 4.77
C LYS A 606 28.06 8.70 5.59
N THR A 607 27.52 7.48 5.66
CA THR A 607 28.13 6.36 6.37
C THR A 607 28.95 5.45 5.46
N ASP A 608 28.99 5.75 4.15
CA ASP A 608 29.56 4.90 3.09
C ASP A 608 29.07 3.46 3.14
N SER A 609 27.84 3.24 3.54
CA SER A 609 27.22 1.94 3.69
C SER A 609 26.06 1.73 2.73
N THR A 610 25.90 0.49 2.28
CA THR A 610 24.69 0.10 1.56
C THR A 610 23.67 -0.44 2.58
N GLU A 611 22.51 0.20 2.64
CA GLU A 611 21.48 -0.12 3.63
C GLU A 611 20.58 -1.28 3.18
N LEU A 612 20.42 -1.45 1.86
CA LEU A 612 19.54 -2.45 1.28
C LEU A 612 20.09 -3.03 -0.01
N TYR A 613 20.01 -4.36 -0.15
CA TYR A 613 20.00 -5.07 -1.43
C TYR A 613 18.75 -5.94 -1.48
N ASP A 614 17.98 -5.81 -2.54
CA ASP A 614 16.78 -6.63 -2.80
C ASP A 614 16.81 -7.12 -4.25
N LEU A 615 16.93 -8.42 -4.43
CA LEU A 615 16.93 -9.07 -5.73
C LEU A 615 15.78 -10.06 -5.78
N SER A 616 14.85 -9.87 -6.71
CA SER A 616 13.74 -10.79 -6.90
C SER A 616 13.62 -11.22 -8.36
N TYR A 617 13.38 -12.51 -8.56
CA TYR A 617 13.04 -13.08 -9.85
C TYR A 617 11.66 -13.70 -9.77
N GLN A 618 10.83 -13.41 -10.76
CA GLN A 618 9.48 -13.96 -10.88
C GLN A 618 9.28 -14.60 -12.26
N TYR A 619 8.75 -15.81 -12.25
CA TYR A 619 8.23 -16.50 -13.40
C TYR A 619 6.72 -16.64 -13.26
N ALA A 620 5.95 -16.08 -14.18
CA ALA A 620 4.49 -16.09 -14.15
C ALA A 620 3.92 -16.57 -15.49
N ILE A 621 3.00 -17.51 -15.42
CA ILE A 621 2.24 -18.03 -16.56
C ILE A 621 0.75 -18.13 -16.16
N ASP A 622 -0.10 -18.52 -17.12
CA ASP A 622 -1.55 -18.64 -16.94
C ASP A 622 -2.02 -19.33 -15.64
N CYS A 623 -1.24 -20.26 -15.12
CA CYS A 623 -1.66 -21.11 -14.00
C CYS A 623 -0.62 -21.29 -12.89
N LEU A 624 0.57 -20.72 -13.03
CA LEU A 624 1.67 -20.86 -12.07
C LEU A 624 2.45 -19.55 -11.98
N THR A 625 2.68 -19.09 -10.77
CA THR A 625 3.68 -18.05 -10.48
C THR A 625 4.71 -18.64 -9.53
N ALA A 626 5.98 -18.58 -9.90
CA ALA A 626 7.10 -18.95 -9.04
C ALA A 626 8.01 -17.74 -8.85
N GLY A 627 8.40 -17.46 -7.61
CA GLY A 627 9.26 -16.34 -7.26
C GLY A 627 10.39 -16.76 -6.33
N MET A 628 11.51 -16.07 -6.46
CA MET A 628 12.63 -16.12 -5.54
C MET A 628 13.02 -14.68 -5.21
N ARG A 629 13.16 -14.36 -3.94
CA ARG A 629 13.61 -13.06 -3.46
C ARG A 629 14.74 -13.25 -2.47
N TYR A 630 15.85 -12.58 -2.73
CA TYR A 630 16.94 -12.41 -1.79
C TYR A 630 16.96 -10.96 -1.34
N ARG A 631 16.86 -10.73 -0.02
CA ARG A 631 16.91 -9.41 0.58
C ARG A 631 17.97 -9.39 1.69
N ARG A 632 18.82 -8.38 1.65
CA ARG A 632 19.80 -8.09 2.67
C ARG A 632 19.65 -6.66 3.14
N GLU A 633 19.44 -6.50 4.44
CA GLU A 633 19.27 -5.22 5.11
C GLU A 633 20.39 -5.02 6.10
N PHE A 634 21.01 -3.86 6.05
CA PHE A 634 22.07 -3.46 6.96
C PHE A 634 21.52 -2.44 7.93
N TYR A 635 21.14 -2.89 9.13
CA TYR A 635 20.74 -1.99 10.19
C TYR A 635 21.96 -1.60 11.02
N GLN A 636 22.19 -0.31 11.16
CA GLN A 636 23.01 0.25 12.22
C GLN A 636 22.08 0.76 13.32
N ASP A 637 21.37 -0.13 13.99
CA ASP A 637 20.64 0.25 15.19
C ASP A 637 21.50 -0.05 16.41
N VAL A 638 21.48 0.86 17.38
CA VAL A 638 22.22 0.77 18.66
C VAL A 638 21.77 -0.42 19.51
N ASP A 639 20.76 -1.16 19.07
CA ASP A 639 20.01 -2.14 19.83
C ASP A 639 20.02 -3.56 19.26
N ASP A 640 21.17 -4.20 19.21
CA ASP A 640 21.31 -5.65 19.00
C ASP A 640 20.61 -6.25 17.74
N LEU A 641 20.28 -5.44 16.74
CA LEU A 641 19.78 -5.91 15.46
C LEU A 641 20.94 -6.11 14.50
N GLU A 642 21.27 -7.37 14.24
CA GLU A 642 22.25 -7.73 13.23
C GLU A 642 21.73 -7.52 11.81
N PRO A 643 22.62 -7.32 10.81
CA PRO A 643 22.23 -7.31 9.40
C PRO A 643 21.41 -8.55 9.06
N LYS A 644 20.27 -8.35 8.41
CA LYS A 644 19.31 -9.41 8.13
C LYS A 644 19.43 -9.87 6.70
N ASP A 645 19.80 -11.14 6.51
CA ASP A 645 19.73 -11.82 5.22
C ASP A 645 18.48 -12.69 5.17
N SER A 646 17.68 -12.56 4.15
CA SER A 646 16.52 -13.40 3.91
C SER A 646 16.48 -13.94 2.50
N LEU A 647 16.15 -15.21 2.34
CA LEU A 647 15.87 -15.84 1.06
C LEU A 647 14.47 -16.43 1.12
N MET A 648 13.62 -15.99 0.21
CA MET A 648 12.22 -16.39 0.14
C MET A 648 11.93 -17.05 -1.21
N PHE A 649 11.22 -18.18 -1.19
CA PHE A 649 10.68 -18.83 -2.36
C PHE A 649 9.15 -18.79 -2.29
N THR A 650 8.52 -18.44 -3.40
CA THR A 650 7.07 -18.39 -3.52
C THR A 650 6.64 -19.21 -4.72
N ILE A 651 5.64 -20.06 -4.54
CA ILE A 651 4.99 -20.76 -5.63
C ILE A 651 3.49 -20.61 -5.45
N THR A 652 2.83 -20.02 -6.43
CA THR A 652 1.38 -19.81 -6.44
C THR A 652 0.74 -20.62 -7.55
N PHE A 653 -0.21 -21.47 -7.21
CA PHE A 653 -1.00 -22.26 -8.15
C PHE A 653 -2.34 -21.57 -8.38
N VAL A 654 -2.50 -20.90 -9.51
CA VAL A 654 -3.74 -20.19 -9.87
C VAL A 654 -4.79 -21.22 -10.33
N PRO A 655 -6.05 -21.20 -9.87
CA PRO A 655 -6.69 -20.28 -8.93
C PRO A 655 -6.80 -20.83 -7.49
N PHE A 656 -6.09 -21.90 -7.12
CA PHE A 656 -6.29 -22.57 -5.82
C PHE A 656 -5.88 -21.72 -4.63
N THR A 657 -4.89 -20.86 -4.82
CA THR A 657 -4.46 -19.93 -3.80
C THR A 657 -3.91 -18.68 -4.46
N SER A 658 -4.52 -17.55 -4.26
CA SER A 658 -3.83 -16.27 -4.33
C SER A 658 -3.19 -16.06 -2.96
N VAL A 659 -2.04 -16.66 -2.71
CA VAL A 659 -1.25 -16.30 -1.55
C VAL A 659 -0.38 -15.13 -2.00
N ASN A 660 -0.87 -13.94 -1.76
CA ASN A 660 0.00 -12.79 -1.67
C ASN A 660 0.84 -13.02 -0.41
N SER A 661 2.11 -13.32 -0.57
CA SER A 661 3.05 -13.12 0.53
C SER A 661 2.86 -11.68 1.00
N PRO A 662 2.69 -11.41 2.30
CA PRO A 662 2.57 -10.04 2.80
C PRO A 662 3.72 -9.13 2.35
N ASN A 663 4.85 -9.70 1.93
CA ASN A 663 6.05 -8.98 1.50
C ASN A 663 6.18 -8.79 -0.02
N ILE A 664 5.26 -9.30 -0.84
CA ILE A 664 5.21 -8.96 -2.25
C ILE A 664 4.20 -7.83 -2.39
N LYS A 665 4.62 -6.62 -2.04
CA LYS A 665 3.90 -5.41 -2.48
C LYS A 665 3.86 -5.46 -4.00
N GLN A 666 2.67 -5.43 -4.59
CA GLN A 666 2.52 -5.08 -5.99
C GLN A 666 3.05 -3.64 -6.12
N TRP A 667 4.18 -3.51 -6.77
CA TRP A 667 4.79 -2.23 -7.12
C TRP A 667 4.00 -1.56 -8.22
#